data_de06fc49f67cd611a6c30dc7692a66a4
#
_entry.id   de06fc49f67cd611a6c30dc7692a66a4
#
_cell.length_a   1.000
_cell.length_b   1.000
_cell.length_c   1.000
_cell.angle_alpha   90.00
_cell.angle_beta   90.00
_cell.angle_gamma   90.00
#
_symmetry.space_group_name_H-M   'P 1'
#
loop_
_entity.id
_entity.type
_entity.pdbx_description
1 polymer ?
#
loop_
_entity_poly.entity_id
_entity_poly.type
_entity_poly.pdbx_seq_one_letter_code
_entity_poly.pdbx_strand_id
1 'polypeptide(L)'
;MIKQKIIFGIDRKEISHFTKIKLTQTINDHHFFKITVPQAVIEAQMAYTITKSQEWIGKTIHIQLENSNNFLGIIKYVNFIQKGDHVGNQIEISGYSKTDLLNSGKKRYSWENCTLKEIVESVLRNGVGKFRELKNQINPEYKHEIKYQTQYNETDFEFLQRLAKQYKEWFYYDCEQLIFGKPEKFDAMINLLFQSDLSHLKIALQAVPHKLSGYTYDENSDTLYKVETNEEIEGFTQLGKHVFKASAELYNTPDATQERISAGNEVGLEHSLSRKMQSIASETEYVIARSRNPKLKIGSLIAISAQEKLSYNYKNANSQVPQYDTHGVGAYIITEITHKATDIGEYQNRFKALPAHITKLPEPQIAEPIAKTQEALVIANNDPMGYGRIRVRMQWQYGGMQTPWLRVMSADAGSSLDVPTNRGNVFIPEVDDHVALNFWDDDPNKPFVIGSLFTGKTGRGGGANNDFRTITDGSGQYFEFEKYKNITLSDQKGNMYHVDSVGDTLNIRALETINFYAKNINLNASENLTANVGNTMTFNVVKNAFFNIFQKMQVNTPYLHQLITGLFHTNASKALINSDNEIKLESPEMYVAGQKKLFLHSDEVATVNSKGTLDIKGQDGNKQSNVADVHEMVKEEIIANCVVHFRPHTNWIGEFGFDWLRIGDTSHSGDVWYKNIVGEYEYSWNDINLQIYDGGSFEAKDWAYKKLKNEYGGIMTVPFLKNSYIVPYLTLYKGKTSKLSLEMNIQAPPKKLEFKYDDTLFKLNHKDIAQKTKGKHTLPDFLEITCIKTFSDDKYIEVLADDMIVGKLRVHKNGKIDRKKINVVLAKVKTNVTGKYEIGTITAEHPKLERHLKQALITPHIVNEEVDLTKDTFFMKKFITKSKKINYKGKELHDYMLKNYDLKTKYPDSFIIYIFDLEVPAPGGGLYVGEAYDINCDNALVFKNKKASTLTHEFLHGLGLYHTFDNDGKFTFEKNKTDNIMDYSTNRYSIFVWQWYLIRKHKLIKPE
;
A
#
# COMPACT_ATOMS: atom_id res chain seq x y z
N MET A 1 22.54 -67.14 23.41
CA MET A 1 21.77 -66.09 22.70
C MET A 1 20.82 -65.49 23.69
N ILE A 2 20.91 -64.20 23.93
CA ILE A 2 19.94 -63.46 24.76
C ILE A 2 18.65 -63.36 23.92
N LYS A 3 17.58 -64.07 24.37
CA LYS A 3 16.28 -63.96 23.72
C LYS A 3 15.73 -62.55 23.97
N GLN A 4 15.67 -61.73 22.97
CA GLN A 4 15.08 -60.39 23.09
C GLN A 4 13.56 -60.50 23.18
N LYS A 5 12.95 -59.88 24.17
CA LYS A 5 11.52 -59.90 24.38
C LYS A 5 10.85 -58.85 23.52
N ILE A 6 10.21 -59.29 22.41
CA ILE A 6 9.41 -58.44 21.56
C ILE A 6 7.93 -58.66 21.87
N ILE A 7 7.21 -57.62 22.13
CA ILE A 7 5.80 -57.66 22.49
C ILE A 7 5.03 -56.82 21.48
N PHE A 8 3.90 -57.30 21.02
CA PHE A 8 2.98 -56.44 20.33
C PHE A 8 1.54 -56.60 20.84
N GLY A 9 0.78 -55.57 20.74
CA GLY A 9 -0.62 -55.54 21.19
C GLY A 9 -1.50 -54.77 20.20
N ILE A 10 -2.74 -55.21 20.09
CA ILE A 10 -3.79 -54.59 19.28
C ILE A 10 -4.89 -54.11 20.20
N ASP A 11 -5.28 -52.85 20.12
CA ASP A 11 -6.31 -52.22 20.92
C ASP A 11 -6.15 -52.50 22.43
N ARG A 12 -4.90 -52.38 22.97
CA ARG A 12 -4.47 -52.67 24.36
C ARG A 12 -4.46 -54.14 24.76
N LYS A 13 -4.74 -55.08 23.84
CA LYS A 13 -4.65 -56.52 24.12
C LYS A 13 -3.30 -57.02 23.59
N GLU A 14 -2.47 -57.54 24.45
CA GLU A 14 -1.19 -58.18 24.08
C GLU A 14 -1.42 -59.50 23.35
N ILE A 15 -0.65 -59.76 22.31
CA ILE A 15 -0.65 -60.99 21.54
C ILE A 15 0.68 -61.68 21.77
N SER A 16 0.62 -62.87 22.36
CA SER A 16 1.76 -63.57 22.91
C SER A 16 2.66 -64.30 21.88
N HIS A 17 2.18 -64.57 20.69
CA HIS A 17 2.90 -65.37 19.71
C HIS A 17 2.83 -64.73 18.32
N PHE A 18 3.97 -64.71 17.62
CA PHE A 18 4.09 -64.27 16.22
C PHE A 18 5.15 -65.17 15.51
N THR A 19 5.05 -65.33 14.21
CA THR A 19 6.05 -66.03 13.42
C THR A 19 7.14 -65.04 12.93
N LYS A 20 6.75 -63.88 12.49
CA LYS A 20 7.66 -62.88 11.95
C LYS A 20 7.14 -61.47 12.15
N ILE A 21 8.02 -60.57 12.51
CA ILE A 21 7.82 -59.11 12.49
C ILE A 21 8.81 -58.45 11.57
N LYS A 22 8.31 -57.55 10.72
CA LYS A 22 9.11 -56.59 9.96
C LYS A 22 8.55 -55.19 10.24
N LEU A 23 9.40 -54.28 10.71
CA LEU A 23 9.10 -52.87 10.86
C LEU A 23 10.12 -52.05 10.05
N THR A 24 9.65 -51.30 9.07
CA THR A 24 10.48 -50.42 8.23
C THR A 24 10.14 -48.98 8.56
N GLN A 25 11.15 -48.22 8.91
CA GLN A 25 11.06 -46.83 9.30
C GLN A 25 11.97 -46.00 8.44
N THR A 26 11.52 -44.84 7.98
CA THR A 26 12.29 -43.89 7.17
C THR A 26 11.88 -42.46 7.53
N ILE A 27 12.79 -41.52 7.39
CA ILE A 27 12.44 -40.12 7.43
C ILE A 27 11.52 -39.76 6.25
N ASN A 28 10.78 -38.70 6.38
CA ASN A 28 9.96 -38.11 5.32
C ASN A 28 8.79 -38.97 4.81
N ASP A 29 8.54 -40.14 5.40
CA ASP A 29 7.48 -41.03 4.96
C ASP A 29 6.83 -41.78 6.13
N HIS A 30 5.76 -42.51 5.85
CA HIS A 30 5.10 -43.37 6.83
C HIS A 30 5.98 -44.57 7.13
N HIS A 31 6.02 -44.98 8.38
CA HIS A 31 6.62 -46.25 8.76
C HIS A 31 5.66 -47.38 8.41
N PHE A 32 6.20 -48.46 7.87
CA PHE A 32 5.45 -49.65 7.48
C PHE A 32 5.78 -50.81 8.40
N PHE A 33 4.74 -51.48 8.93
CA PHE A 33 4.88 -52.71 9.71
C PHE A 33 4.17 -53.87 9.03
N LYS A 34 4.71 -55.09 9.23
CA LYS A 34 4.15 -56.34 8.76
C LYS A 34 4.41 -57.40 9.83
N ILE A 35 3.38 -58.05 10.33
CA ILE A 35 3.43 -59.06 11.36
C ILE A 35 2.69 -60.30 10.86
N THR A 36 3.32 -61.47 11.00
CA THR A 36 2.72 -62.72 10.68
C THR A 36 2.49 -63.51 11.98
N VAL A 37 1.30 -63.99 12.16
CA VAL A 37 0.85 -64.70 13.37
C VAL A 37 0.25 -66.03 12.95
N PRO A 38 0.52 -67.11 13.65
CA PRO A 38 -0.20 -68.36 13.40
C PRO A 38 -1.70 -68.21 13.58
N GLN A 39 -2.53 -68.66 12.67
CA GLN A 39 -3.97 -68.54 12.71
C GLN A 39 -4.57 -68.99 14.05
N ALA A 40 -4.12 -70.13 14.57
CA ALA A 40 -4.59 -70.73 15.82
C ALA A 40 -4.42 -69.86 17.06
N VAL A 41 -3.58 -68.82 17.01
CA VAL A 41 -3.40 -67.85 18.12
C VAL A 41 -4.59 -66.88 18.20
N ILE A 42 -5.28 -66.66 17.10
CA ILE A 42 -6.25 -65.59 16.94
C ILE A 42 -7.65 -66.10 16.63
N GLU A 43 -7.74 -67.04 15.67
CA GLU A 43 -8.96 -67.62 15.14
C GLU A 43 -9.22 -68.97 15.80
N ALA A 44 -10.45 -69.45 15.73
CA ALA A 44 -10.76 -70.82 16.19
C ALA A 44 -10.07 -71.87 15.34
N GLN A 45 -9.72 -73.03 15.92
CA GLN A 45 -9.14 -74.19 15.19
C GLN A 45 -10.05 -74.59 14.04
N MET A 46 -9.45 -74.80 12.85
CA MET A 46 -10.12 -75.16 11.57
C MET A 46 -11.00 -74.06 10.94
N ALA A 47 -10.98 -72.82 11.43
CA ALA A 47 -11.64 -71.73 10.73
C ALA A 47 -10.84 -71.27 9.50
N TYR A 48 -11.41 -71.33 8.33
CA TYR A 48 -10.84 -70.77 7.10
C TYR A 48 -11.25 -69.31 6.91
N THR A 49 -11.50 -68.58 7.98
CA THR A 49 -12.01 -67.23 7.95
C THR A 49 -11.14 -66.32 8.79
N ILE A 50 -11.24 -65.05 8.57
CA ILE A 50 -10.62 -63.96 9.34
C ILE A 50 -11.67 -63.29 10.25
N THR A 51 -12.61 -64.09 10.85
CA THR A 51 -13.79 -63.61 11.53
C THR A 51 -13.48 -62.72 12.76
N LYS A 52 -12.45 -63.03 13.51
CA LYS A 52 -12.00 -62.21 14.64
C LYS A 52 -10.99 -61.12 14.19
N SER A 53 -10.04 -61.50 13.33
CA SER A 53 -8.98 -60.60 12.90
C SER A 53 -9.46 -59.47 11.97
N GLN A 54 -10.60 -59.63 11.30
CA GLN A 54 -11.23 -58.53 10.53
C GLN A 54 -11.54 -57.32 11.40
N GLU A 55 -11.87 -57.50 12.67
CA GLU A 55 -12.15 -56.39 13.60
C GLU A 55 -10.92 -55.51 13.88
N TRP A 56 -9.73 -55.95 13.50
CA TRP A 56 -8.50 -55.22 13.72
C TRP A 56 -8.27 -54.13 12.68
N ILE A 57 -8.93 -54.15 11.54
CA ILE A 57 -8.86 -53.06 10.56
C ILE A 57 -9.20 -51.75 11.23
N GLY A 58 -8.32 -50.78 11.10
CA GLY A 58 -8.43 -49.42 11.70
C GLY A 58 -8.02 -49.36 13.17
N LYS A 59 -7.71 -50.49 13.82
CA LYS A 59 -7.25 -50.47 15.22
C LYS A 59 -5.79 -50.08 15.35
N THR A 60 -5.45 -49.50 16.50
CA THR A 60 -4.07 -49.16 16.84
C THR A 60 -3.29 -50.42 17.23
N ILE A 61 -2.10 -50.55 16.65
CA ILE A 61 -1.11 -51.53 17.05
C ILE A 61 0.03 -50.87 17.79
N HIS A 62 0.49 -51.53 18.85
CA HIS A 62 1.67 -51.19 19.63
C HIS A 62 2.72 -52.31 19.45
N ILE A 63 3.91 -51.96 19.02
CA ILE A 63 5.04 -52.89 18.90
C ILE A 63 6.13 -52.39 19.84
N GLN A 64 6.55 -53.21 20.79
CA GLN A 64 7.58 -52.89 21.74
C GLN A 64 8.78 -53.82 21.54
N LEU A 65 9.92 -53.19 21.27
CA LEU A 65 11.19 -53.86 21.12
C LEU A 65 11.99 -53.67 22.41
N GLU A 66 12.07 -54.73 23.23
CA GLU A 66 12.86 -54.84 24.46
C GLU A 66 12.74 -53.67 25.42
N ASN A 67 11.54 -53.32 25.86
CA ASN A 67 11.24 -52.25 26.83
C ASN A 67 11.81 -50.87 26.49
N SER A 68 12.34 -50.65 25.28
CA SER A 68 13.09 -49.41 24.96
C SER A 68 12.62 -48.69 23.71
N ASN A 69 11.96 -49.39 22.77
CA ASN A 69 11.53 -48.81 21.52
C ASN A 69 10.05 -49.14 21.27
N ASN A 70 9.17 -48.17 21.40
CA ASN A 70 7.74 -48.33 21.25
C ASN A 70 7.36 -47.77 19.88
N PHE A 71 6.67 -48.56 19.09
CA PHE A 71 6.08 -48.12 17.81
C PHE A 71 4.56 -48.16 17.87
N LEU A 72 3.93 -47.07 17.47
CA LEU A 72 2.47 -46.99 17.36
C LEU A 72 2.07 -46.91 15.87
N GLY A 73 1.19 -47.80 15.45
CA GLY A 73 0.70 -47.85 14.07
C GLY A 73 -0.80 -48.15 14.01
N ILE A 74 -1.30 -48.16 12.77
CA ILE A 74 -2.70 -48.46 12.42
C ILE A 74 -2.72 -49.62 11.44
N ILE A 75 -3.55 -50.61 11.74
CA ILE A 75 -3.73 -51.78 10.90
C ILE A 75 -4.62 -51.42 9.69
N LYS A 76 -4.09 -51.59 8.49
CA LYS A 76 -4.81 -51.37 7.22
C LYS A 76 -5.17 -52.65 6.49
N TYR A 77 -4.39 -53.68 6.67
CA TYR A 77 -4.53 -54.96 5.96
C TYR A 77 -4.47 -56.12 6.92
N VAL A 78 -5.41 -57.04 6.78
CA VAL A 78 -5.44 -58.31 7.44
C VAL A 78 -5.64 -59.41 6.36
N ASN A 79 -4.64 -60.27 6.19
CA ASN A 79 -4.65 -61.28 5.16
C ASN A 79 -4.61 -62.66 5.78
N PHE A 80 -5.43 -63.59 5.32
CA PHE A 80 -5.32 -65.00 5.61
C PHE A 80 -4.38 -65.64 4.54
N ILE A 81 -3.38 -66.36 5.02
CA ILE A 81 -2.40 -67.01 4.17
C ILE A 81 -2.38 -68.48 4.51
N GLN A 82 -2.68 -69.35 3.50
CA GLN A 82 -2.53 -70.80 3.58
C GLN A 82 -1.36 -71.20 2.73
N LYS A 83 -0.41 -71.91 3.30
CA LYS A 83 0.76 -72.45 2.61
C LYS A 83 0.70 -73.96 2.60
N GLY A 84 1.07 -74.58 1.50
CA GLY A 84 1.12 -76.03 1.34
C GLY A 84 2.32 -76.76 1.98
N ASP A 85 3.16 -76.06 2.73
CA ASP A 85 4.49 -76.50 3.22
C ASP A 85 4.52 -76.85 4.71
N HIS A 86 3.49 -77.42 5.32
CA HIS A 86 3.37 -77.83 6.73
C HIS A 86 3.53 -76.68 7.75
N VAL A 87 3.67 -75.43 7.33
CA VAL A 87 3.81 -74.26 8.24
C VAL A 87 2.46 -73.86 8.87
N GLY A 88 1.35 -74.45 8.43
CA GLY A 88 0.00 -74.15 8.85
C GLY A 88 -0.50 -72.79 8.33
N ASN A 89 -1.75 -72.47 8.65
CA ASN A 89 -2.38 -71.24 8.27
C ASN A 89 -1.85 -70.06 9.08
N GLN A 90 -1.69 -68.93 8.41
CA GLN A 90 -1.15 -67.69 9.02
C GLN A 90 -2.08 -66.52 8.78
N ILE A 91 -2.12 -65.60 9.72
CA ILE A 91 -2.70 -64.27 9.60
C ILE A 91 -1.56 -63.28 9.44
N GLU A 92 -1.58 -62.52 8.34
CA GLU A 92 -0.66 -61.44 8.10
C GLU A 92 -1.34 -60.10 8.34
N ILE A 93 -0.79 -59.35 9.26
CA ILE A 93 -1.31 -58.03 9.65
C ILE A 93 -0.31 -56.98 9.19
N SER A 94 -0.75 -55.98 8.43
CA SER A 94 0.13 -54.90 8.05
C SER A 94 -0.57 -53.53 8.03
N GLY A 95 0.23 -52.49 8.08
CA GLY A 95 -0.26 -51.12 8.10
C GLY A 95 0.90 -50.13 8.27
N TYR A 96 0.55 -48.98 8.66
CA TYR A 96 1.46 -47.84 8.72
C TYR A 96 1.49 -47.22 10.12
N SER A 97 2.44 -46.34 10.38
CA SER A 97 2.48 -45.47 11.56
C SER A 97 1.20 -44.64 11.69
N LYS A 98 0.93 -44.10 12.87
CA LYS A 98 -0.24 -43.22 13.13
C LYS A 98 -0.32 -42.03 12.20
N THR A 99 0.79 -41.65 11.59
CA THR A 99 0.83 -40.56 10.57
C THR A 99 -0.04 -40.84 9.35
N ASP A 100 -0.37 -42.11 9.07
CA ASP A 100 -1.28 -42.46 7.95
C ASP A 100 -2.71 -41.90 8.13
N LEU A 101 -3.11 -41.52 9.33
CA LEU A 101 -4.36 -40.77 9.59
C LEU A 101 -4.43 -39.47 8.79
N LEU A 102 -3.28 -38.87 8.50
CA LEU A 102 -3.16 -37.64 7.73
C LEU A 102 -3.42 -37.83 6.22
N ASN A 103 -3.59 -39.07 5.76
CA ASN A 103 -3.97 -39.42 4.38
C ASN A 103 -5.49 -39.53 4.16
N SER A 104 -6.30 -38.94 5.02
CA SER A 104 -7.75 -39.09 5.00
C SER A 104 -8.47 -38.49 3.79
N GLY A 105 -7.79 -37.75 2.95
CA GLY A 105 -8.34 -37.16 1.73
C GLY A 105 -7.59 -35.94 1.29
N LYS A 106 -7.68 -35.65 -0.02
CA LYS A 106 -7.07 -34.45 -0.60
C LYS A 106 -7.90 -33.22 -0.29
N LYS A 107 -7.25 -32.14 0.17
CA LYS A 107 -7.87 -30.92 0.62
C LYS A 107 -7.40 -29.71 -0.18
N ARG A 108 -8.18 -28.64 -0.09
CA ARG A 108 -7.77 -27.29 -0.47
C ARG A 108 -8.03 -26.36 0.71
N TYR A 109 -6.98 -25.70 1.14
CA TYR A 109 -7.01 -24.76 2.25
C TYR A 109 -5.97 -23.66 2.04
N SER A 110 -6.16 -22.50 2.64
CA SER A 110 -5.17 -21.42 2.56
C SER A 110 -4.99 -20.72 3.91
N TRP A 111 -3.78 -20.24 4.11
CA TRP A 111 -3.36 -19.42 5.26
C TRP A 111 -2.76 -18.12 4.73
N GLU A 112 -3.04 -17.03 5.42
CA GLU A 112 -2.49 -15.71 5.14
C GLU A 112 -1.85 -15.16 6.42
N ASN A 113 -0.64 -14.59 6.30
CA ASN A 113 0.11 -13.97 7.39
C ASN A 113 0.26 -14.87 8.63
N CYS A 114 0.69 -16.09 8.39
CA CYS A 114 0.90 -17.09 9.43
C CYS A 114 2.36 -17.56 9.47
N THR A 115 2.83 -17.96 10.63
CA THR A 115 4.12 -18.65 10.76
C THR A 115 4.01 -20.09 10.30
N LEU A 116 5.13 -20.69 9.89
CA LEU A 116 5.18 -22.11 9.50
C LEU A 116 4.67 -23.00 10.63
N LYS A 117 4.98 -22.68 11.89
CA LYS A 117 4.50 -23.40 13.05
C LYS A 117 2.97 -23.40 13.15
N GLU A 118 2.34 -22.23 13.03
CA GLU A 118 0.88 -22.10 13.08
C GLU A 118 0.19 -22.86 11.96
N ILE A 119 0.76 -22.87 10.75
CA ILE A 119 0.23 -23.65 9.62
C ILE A 119 0.27 -25.13 9.94
N VAL A 120 1.42 -25.67 10.38
CA VAL A 120 1.58 -27.09 10.72
C VAL A 120 0.64 -27.49 11.88
N GLU A 121 0.54 -26.69 12.92
CA GLU A 121 -0.39 -26.93 14.04
C GLU A 121 -1.86 -26.91 13.58
N SER A 122 -2.21 -26.00 12.67
CA SER A 122 -3.56 -25.93 12.08
C SER A 122 -3.89 -27.19 11.28
N VAL A 123 -2.95 -27.66 10.45
CA VAL A 123 -3.11 -28.89 9.67
C VAL A 123 -3.32 -30.10 10.59
N LEU A 124 -2.50 -30.24 11.62
CA LEU A 124 -2.61 -31.37 12.55
C LEU A 124 -3.89 -31.31 13.37
N ARG A 125 -4.31 -30.13 13.82
CA ARG A 125 -5.57 -29.93 14.55
C ARG A 125 -6.79 -30.29 13.70
N ASN A 126 -6.80 -29.90 12.44
CA ASN A 126 -7.90 -30.13 11.52
C ASN A 126 -7.89 -31.55 10.94
N GLY A 127 -6.69 -32.12 10.68
CA GLY A 127 -6.50 -33.45 10.12
C GLY A 127 -6.76 -34.57 11.09
N VAL A 128 -6.41 -34.37 12.36
CA VAL A 128 -6.49 -35.38 13.43
C VAL A 128 -7.67 -35.08 14.37
N GLY A 129 -8.58 -34.19 14.04
CA GLY A 129 -9.59 -33.57 14.93
C GLY A 129 -10.42 -34.46 15.84
N LYS A 130 -10.64 -35.73 15.51
CA LYS A 130 -11.23 -36.75 16.40
C LYS A 130 -10.18 -37.63 17.07
N PHE A 131 -8.93 -37.55 16.62
CA PHE A 131 -7.82 -38.38 17.06
C PHE A 131 -6.80 -37.55 17.84
N ARG A 132 -7.15 -37.18 19.07
CA ARG A 132 -6.25 -36.49 20.02
C ARG A 132 -4.97 -37.26 20.37
N GLU A 133 -4.69 -38.34 19.66
CA GLU A 133 -3.65 -39.30 20.01
C GLU A 133 -2.37 -39.22 19.14
N LEU A 134 -2.29 -38.40 18.13
CA LEU A 134 -1.03 -38.19 17.41
C LEU A 134 -0.20 -37.13 18.14
N LYS A 135 0.69 -37.60 18.98
CA LYS A 135 1.68 -36.72 19.63
C LYS A 135 2.55 -36.07 18.56
N ASN A 136 2.94 -34.82 18.78
CA ASN A 136 3.81 -34.10 17.85
C ASN A 136 4.73 -33.13 18.60
N GLN A 137 5.86 -32.84 17.95
CA GLN A 137 6.80 -31.77 18.34
C GLN A 137 7.05 -30.90 17.12
N ILE A 138 6.63 -29.65 17.20
CA ILE A 138 6.70 -28.69 16.09
C ILE A 138 7.64 -27.56 16.48
N ASN A 139 8.84 -27.58 15.91
CA ASN A 139 9.87 -26.59 16.15
C ASN A 139 10.61 -26.24 14.86
N PRO A 140 9.92 -25.66 13.84
CA PRO A 140 10.58 -25.28 12.59
C PRO A 140 11.64 -24.23 12.84
N GLU A 141 12.70 -24.26 12.06
CA GLU A 141 13.76 -23.24 12.08
C GLU A 141 13.33 -21.97 11.37
N TYR A 142 12.48 -22.11 10.34
CA TYR A 142 11.90 -20.96 9.64
C TYR A 142 10.86 -20.25 10.53
N LYS A 143 11.21 -19.03 11.00
CA LYS A 143 10.39 -18.24 11.94
C LYS A 143 9.68 -17.04 11.31
N HIS A 144 9.97 -16.75 10.02
CA HIS A 144 9.36 -15.60 9.36
C HIS A 144 7.88 -15.84 9.05
N GLU A 145 7.12 -14.78 9.02
CA GLU A 145 5.73 -14.79 8.59
C GLU A 145 5.63 -15.15 7.09
N ILE A 146 4.73 -16.05 6.79
CA ILE A 146 4.42 -16.50 5.44
C ILE A 146 3.20 -15.73 4.98
N LYS A 147 3.36 -14.87 3.99
CA LYS A 147 2.28 -14.03 3.46
C LYS A 147 1.10 -14.84 2.94
N TYR A 148 1.37 -15.94 2.24
CA TYR A 148 0.34 -16.81 1.71
C TYR A 148 0.86 -18.23 1.47
N GLN A 149 0.12 -19.22 1.96
CA GLN A 149 0.44 -20.62 1.80
C GLN A 149 -0.85 -21.40 1.53
N THR A 150 -0.82 -22.30 0.58
CA THR A 150 -1.97 -23.15 0.23
C THR A 150 -1.63 -24.63 0.35
N GLN A 151 -2.56 -25.40 0.86
CA GLN A 151 -2.70 -26.84 0.63
C GLN A 151 -3.59 -26.99 -0.62
N TYR A 152 -3.07 -27.61 -1.68
CA TYR A 152 -3.78 -27.62 -2.95
C TYR A 152 -3.86 -29.03 -3.54
N ASN A 153 -5.02 -29.67 -3.36
CA ASN A 153 -5.31 -31.02 -3.81
C ASN A 153 -4.29 -32.06 -3.26
N GLU A 154 -3.91 -31.87 -2.00
CA GLU A 154 -2.97 -32.69 -1.25
C GLU A 154 -3.65 -33.27 0.00
N THR A 155 -3.22 -34.45 0.47
CA THR A 155 -3.53 -34.92 1.81
C THR A 155 -2.79 -34.07 2.84
N ASP A 156 -3.16 -34.16 4.11
CA ASP A 156 -2.45 -33.43 5.16
C ASP A 156 -0.99 -33.89 5.26
N PHE A 157 -0.73 -35.19 5.06
CA PHE A 157 0.63 -35.71 5.07
C PHE A 157 1.47 -35.22 3.88
N GLU A 158 0.92 -35.30 2.65
CA GLU A 158 1.57 -34.76 1.44
C GLU A 158 1.89 -33.28 1.61
N PHE A 159 0.97 -32.53 2.20
CA PHE A 159 1.18 -31.09 2.45
C PHE A 159 2.30 -30.84 3.48
N LEU A 160 2.34 -31.60 4.59
CA LEU A 160 3.42 -31.49 5.57
C LEU A 160 4.79 -31.90 4.97
N GLN A 161 4.84 -32.94 4.14
CA GLN A 161 6.04 -33.31 3.38
C GLN A 161 6.49 -32.15 2.49
N ARG A 162 5.56 -31.52 1.76
CA ARG A 162 5.87 -30.38 0.89
C ARG A 162 6.34 -29.16 1.68
N LEU A 163 5.73 -28.86 2.84
CA LEU A 163 6.23 -27.79 3.71
C LEU A 163 7.65 -28.09 4.21
N ALA A 164 7.92 -29.34 4.62
CA ALA A 164 9.25 -29.74 5.04
C ALA A 164 10.28 -29.63 3.90
N LYS A 165 9.91 -30.00 2.66
CA LYS A 165 10.72 -29.82 1.46
C LYS A 165 10.93 -28.34 1.14
N GLN A 166 9.87 -27.52 1.15
CA GLN A 166 9.91 -26.11 0.80
C GLN A 166 10.80 -25.30 1.76
N TYR A 167 10.65 -25.52 3.08
CA TYR A 167 11.37 -24.77 4.12
C TYR A 167 12.62 -25.47 4.63
N LYS A 168 12.96 -26.67 4.07
CA LYS A 168 14.13 -27.51 4.47
C LYS A 168 14.10 -27.85 5.97
N GLU A 169 12.92 -28.23 6.44
CA GLU A 169 12.71 -28.65 7.83
C GLU A 169 12.85 -30.16 7.97
N TRP A 170 13.26 -30.61 9.17
CA TRP A 170 13.28 -32.02 9.49
C TRP A 170 11.85 -32.54 9.58
N PHE A 171 11.59 -33.71 8.99
CA PHE A 171 10.27 -34.33 9.03
C PHE A 171 10.35 -35.84 9.16
N TYR A 172 9.89 -36.35 10.29
CA TYR A 172 9.85 -37.80 10.53
C TYR A 172 8.94 -38.15 11.72
N TYR A 173 8.58 -39.42 11.81
CA TYR A 173 7.87 -39.99 12.95
C TYR A 173 8.87 -40.79 13.81
N ASP A 174 9.04 -40.46 15.08
CA ASP A 174 10.06 -41.12 15.94
C ASP A 174 9.58 -42.40 16.59
N CYS A 175 8.48 -43.02 16.14
CA CYS A 175 7.74 -44.15 16.64
C CYS A 175 6.56 -43.77 17.56
N GLU A 176 6.60 -42.64 18.23
CA GLU A 176 5.56 -42.20 19.15
C GLU A 176 4.95 -40.85 18.78
N GLN A 177 5.76 -39.95 18.23
CA GLN A 177 5.38 -38.60 17.89
C GLN A 177 5.87 -38.19 16.52
N LEU A 178 5.14 -37.28 15.90
CA LEU A 178 5.53 -36.61 14.65
C LEU A 178 6.47 -35.43 14.96
N ILE A 179 7.64 -35.43 14.36
CA ILE A 179 8.63 -34.37 14.48
C ILE A 179 8.57 -33.51 13.22
N PHE A 180 8.37 -32.19 13.38
CA PHE A 180 8.48 -31.19 12.33
C PHE A 180 9.43 -30.07 12.80
N GLY A 181 10.56 -29.92 12.11
CA GLY A 181 11.69 -29.12 12.56
C GLY A 181 12.68 -29.91 13.41
N LYS A 182 13.78 -29.30 13.76
CA LYS A 182 14.84 -29.96 14.54
C LYS A 182 14.35 -30.16 16.00
N PRO A 183 14.49 -31.39 16.56
CA PRO A 183 14.15 -31.64 17.94
C PRO A 183 14.93 -30.75 18.90
N GLU A 184 14.27 -30.30 19.98
CA GLU A 184 14.92 -29.51 21.03
C GLU A 184 15.97 -30.32 21.80
N LYS A 185 15.69 -31.61 21.97
CA LYS A 185 16.58 -32.57 22.65
C LYS A 185 16.61 -33.87 21.88
N PHE A 186 17.78 -34.44 21.76
CA PHE A 186 17.98 -35.78 21.25
C PHE A 186 18.07 -36.76 22.41
N ASP A 187 17.68 -38.02 22.18
CA ASP A 187 17.98 -39.12 23.08
C ASP A 187 19.51 -39.28 23.25
N ALA A 188 19.91 -39.90 24.34
CA ALA A 188 21.32 -40.15 24.60
C ALA A 188 21.96 -40.93 23.46
N MET A 189 23.18 -40.58 23.08
CA MET A 189 23.94 -41.19 21.99
C MET A 189 24.23 -42.67 22.32
N ILE A 190 23.93 -43.55 21.39
CA ILE A 190 24.12 -44.98 21.51
C ILE A 190 25.48 -45.33 20.89
N ASN A 191 26.37 -45.88 21.71
CA ASN A 191 27.68 -46.36 21.26
C ASN A 191 27.54 -47.75 20.65
N LEU A 192 28.09 -47.96 19.44
CA LEU A 192 28.06 -49.22 18.67
C LEU A 192 29.46 -49.60 18.29
N LEU A 193 29.87 -50.80 18.72
CA LEU A 193 31.16 -51.34 18.39
C LEU A 193 31.06 -52.37 17.26
N PHE A 194 31.85 -52.19 16.18
CA PHE A 194 31.89 -53.12 15.05
C PHE A 194 32.37 -54.49 15.54
N GLN A 195 31.79 -55.59 15.05
CA GLN A 195 31.92 -56.98 15.46
C GLN A 195 31.20 -57.35 16.76
N SER A 196 30.98 -56.45 17.68
CA SER A 196 30.18 -56.70 18.89
C SER A 196 28.69 -56.34 18.61
N ASP A 197 28.40 -55.10 18.35
CA ASP A 197 27.05 -54.57 18.16
C ASP A 197 26.66 -54.57 16.67
N LEU A 198 27.62 -54.43 15.81
CA LEU A 198 27.44 -54.39 14.35
C LEU A 198 28.06 -55.61 13.67
N SER A 199 27.25 -56.36 12.92
CA SER A 199 27.70 -57.50 12.09
C SER A 199 28.09 -57.13 10.67
N HIS A 200 27.71 -55.95 10.22
CA HIS A 200 28.05 -55.37 8.92
C HIS A 200 28.17 -53.87 9.05
N LEU A 201 29.18 -53.29 8.43
CA LEU A 201 29.37 -51.85 8.35
C LEU A 201 29.85 -51.49 6.94
N LYS A 202 29.14 -50.61 6.27
CA LYS A 202 29.52 -49.99 4.99
C LYS A 202 29.55 -48.48 5.17
N ILE A 203 30.68 -47.87 4.96
CA ILE A 203 30.81 -46.41 4.83
C ILE A 203 30.74 -46.10 3.33
N ALA A 204 29.86 -45.24 2.92
CA ALA A 204 29.65 -44.90 1.52
C ALA A 204 29.84 -43.40 1.30
N LEU A 205 30.52 -43.07 0.24
CA LEU A 205 30.73 -41.72 -0.27
C LEU A 205 30.07 -41.63 -1.65
N GLN A 206 29.37 -40.54 -1.89
CA GLN A 206 28.61 -40.31 -3.12
C GLN A 206 28.73 -38.86 -3.57
N ALA A 207 29.17 -38.63 -4.78
CA ALA A 207 29.11 -37.30 -5.37
C ALA A 207 27.68 -36.95 -5.77
N VAL A 208 27.25 -35.76 -5.41
CA VAL A 208 25.89 -35.22 -5.68
C VAL A 208 25.99 -33.82 -6.28
N PRO A 209 25.12 -33.46 -7.25
CA PRO A 209 25.06 -32.11 -7.78
C PRO A 209 24.40 -31.17 -6.72
N HIS A 210 25.20 -30.34 -6.13
CA HIS A 210 24.73 -29.42 -5.04
C HIS A 210 24.94 -27.94 -5.34
N LYS A 211 25.60 -27.59 -6.48
CA LYS A 211 25.68 -26.18 -6.90
C LYS A 211 24.33 -25.73 -7.39
N LEU A 212 23.84 -24.62 -6.81
CA LEU A 212 22.53 -24.06 -7.13
C LEU A 212 22.69 -22.59 -7.50
N SER A 213 21.94 -22.16 -8.50
CA SER A 213 21.68 -20.77 -8.82
C SER A 213 20.19 -20.53 -8.69
N GLY A 214 19.80 -19.54 -7.93
CA GLY A 214 18.41 -19.21 -7.72
C GLY A 214 18.12 -17.76 -8.04
N TYR A 215 16.85 -17.49 -8.35
CA TYR A 215 16.39 -16.13 -8.51
C TYR A 215 15.00 -15.94 -7.86
N THR A 216 14.74 -14.73 -7.41
CA THR A 216 13.43 -14.29 -6.95
C THR A 216 13.19 -12.86 -7.39
N TYR A 217 11.96 -12.53 -7.72
CA TYR A 217 11.56 -11.20 -8.11
C TYR A 217 10.65 -10.61 -7.03
N ASP A 218 11.03 -9.44 -6.51
CA ASP A 218 10.16 -8.66 -5.61
C ASP A 218 9.41 -7.60 -6.43
N GLU A 219 8.11 -7.80 -6.53
CA GLU A 219 7.22 -6.93 -7.29
C GLU A 219 7.00 -5.55 -6.65
N ASN A 220 7.28 -5.40 -5.35
CA ASN A 220 7.08 -4.12 -4.66
C ASN A 220 8.26 -3.17 -4.89
N SER A 221 9.47 -3.71 -5.01
CA SER A 221 10.70 -2.95 -5.29
C SER A 221 11.15 -3.01 -6.76
N ASP A 222 10.42 -3.75 -7.61
CA ASP A 222 10.79 -4.02 -9.02
C ASP A 222 12.22 -4.55 -9.15
N THR A 223 12.62 -5.45 -8.25
CA THR A 223 13.99 -5.93 -8.17
C THR A 223 14.09 -7.43 -8.39
N LEU A 224 14.97 -7.83 -9.30
CA LEU A 224 15.33 -9.23 -9.54
C LEU A 224 16.60 -9.56 -8.77
N TYR A 225 16.47 -10.40 -7.74
CA TYR A 225 17.60 -10.95 -7.01
C TYR A 225 18.07 -12.24 -7.64
N LYS A 226 19.39 -12.42 -7.76
CA LYS A 226 20.04 -13.65 -8.25
C LYS A 226 21.20 -13.99 -7.34
N VAL A 227 21.24 -15.24 -6.89
CA VAL A 227 22.29 -15.73 -5.98
C VAL A 227 22.74 -17.10 -6.44
N GLU A 228 24.02 -17.38 -6.30
CA GLU A 228 24.60 -18.72 -6.40
C GLU A 228 25.04 -19.20 -5.02
N THR A 229 24.95 -20.50 -4.76
CA THR A 229 25.38 -21.07 -3.49
C THR A 229 26.90 -20.95 -3.33
N ASN A 230 27.32 -20.57 -2.12
CA ASN A 230 28.73 -20.59 -1.72
C ASN A 230 29.24 -22.05 -1.54
N GLU A 231 30.53 -22.22 -1.41
CA GLU A 231 31.18 -23.56 -1.23
C GLU A 231 31.32 -23.95 0.26
N GLU A 232 30.60 -23.28 1.18
CA GLU A 232 30.70 -23.56 2.61
C GLU A 232 29.59 -24.49 3.09
N ILE A 233 29.98 -25.55 3.83
CA ILE A 233 29.02 -26.47 4.47
C ILE A 233 29.35 -26.64 5.95
N GLU A 234 28.28 -26.78 6.76
CA GLU A 234 28.39 -26.97 8.18
C GLU A 234 27.97 -28.38 8.61
N GLY A 235 28.59 -28.90 9.66
CA GLY A 235 28.22 -30.17 10.29
C GLY A 235 28.68 -31.41 9.55
N PHE A 236 29.52 -31.28 8.52
CA PHE A 236 30.04 -32.39 7.77
C PHE A 236 31.36 -32.90 8.33
N THR A 237 31.61 -34.23 8.23
CA THR A 237 32.89 -34.86 8.54
C THR A 237 33.96 -34.40 7.55
N GLN A 238 35.24 -34.77 7.80
CA GLN A 238 36.31 -34.53 6.85
C GLN A 238 36.08 -35.26 5.51
N LEU A 239 35.54 -36.51 5.59
CA LEU A 239 35.18 -37.28 4.39
C LEU A 239 34.06 -36.57 3.61
N GLY A 240 32.98 -36.15 4.29
CA GLY A 240 31.88 -35.43 3.68
C GLY A 240 32.30 -34.11 3.03
N LYS A 241 33.19 -33.35 3.66
CA LYS A 241 33.76 -32.10 3.10
C LYS A 241 34.60 -32.37 1.84
N HIS A 242 35.41 -33.47 1.84
CA HIS A 242 36.20 -33.85 0.66
C HIS A 242 35.26 -34.19 -0.50
N VAL A 243 34.24 -35.00 -0.27
CA VAL A 243 33.28 -35.41 -1.31
C VAL A 243 32.45 -34.23 -1.81
N PHE A 244 32.06 -33.30 -0.91
CA PHE A 244 31.37 -32.08 -1.28
C PHE A 244 32.22 -31.30 -2.30
N LYS A 245 33.51 -31.09 -2.00
CA LYS A 245 34.43 -30.37 -2.90
C LYS A 245 34.60 -31.10 -4.24
N ALA A 246 34.82 -32.42 -4.20
CA ALA A 246 34.92 -33.24 -5.40
C ALA A 246 33.63 -33.23 -6.24
N SER A 247 32.46 -33.16 -5.56
CA SER A 247 31.16 -33.03 -6.23
C SER A 247 31.03 -31.70 -6.96
N ALA A 248 31.52 -30.61 -6.35
CA ALA A 248 31.51 -29.29 -6.98
C ALA A 248 32.39 -29.19 -8.21
N GLU A 249 33.52 -29.95 -8.22
CA GLU A 249 34.41 -30.07 -9.40
C GLU A 249 33.75 -30.90 -10.50
N LEU A 250 33.11 -32.02 -10.12
CA LEU A 250 32.46 -32.92 -11.06
C LEU A 250 31.19 -32.31 -11.70
N TYR A 251 30.37 -31.66 -10.90
CA TYR A 251 29.12 -31.02 -11.29
C TYR A 251 29.27 -29.49 -11.17
N ASN A 252 30.03 -28.88 -12.07
CA ASN A 252 30.45 -27.49 -11.99
C ASN A 252 29.41 -26.49 -12.51
N THR A 253 28.34 -26.94 -13.16
CA THR A 253 27.27 -26.10 -13.66
C THR A 253 26.17 -26.00 -12.59
N PRO A 254 25.85 -24.77 -12.07
CA PRO A 254 24.77 -24.63 -11.10
C PRO A 254 23.42 -25.00 -11.70
N ASP A 255 22.59 -25.69 -10.92
CA ASP A 255 21.20 -25.92 -11.27
C ASP A 255 20.43 -24.61 -11.07
N ALA A 256 19.82 -24.08 -12.14
CA ALA A 256 19.08 -22.83 -12.13
C ALA A 256 17.63 -23.09 -11.72
N THR A 257 17.24 -22.67 -10.52
CA THR A 257 15.90 -22.89 -10.00
C THR A 257 15.26 -21.60 -9.53
N GLN A 258 13.96 -21.48 -9.76
CA GLN A 258 13.17 -20.45 -9.13
C GLN A 258 12.76 -20.94 -7.73
N GLU A 259 13.10 -20.15 -6.70
CA GLU A 259 12.73 -20.52 -5.34
C GLU A 259 11.23 -20.26 -5.10
N ARG A 260 10.56 -21.24 -4.50
CA ARG A 260 9.12 -21.14 -4.14
C ARG A 260 8.86 -20.35 -2.84
N ILE A 261 9.91 -20.15 -2.04
CA ILE A 261 9.84 -19.25 -0.88
C ILE A 261 9.95 -17.83 -1.39
N SER A 262 9.03 -16.95 -0.98
CA SER A 262 9.16 -15.53 -1.23
C SER A 262 10.29 -14.97 -0.36
N ALA A 263 11.52 -15.05 -0.86
CA ALA A 263 12.64 -14.36 -0.26
C ALA A 263 12.52 -12.88 -0.64
N GLY A 264 12.08 -12.05 0.29
CA GLY A 264 11.85 -10.63 0.04
C GLY A 264 13.13 -9.81 -0.21
N ASN A 265 14.30 -10.46 -0.23
CA ASN A 265 15.60 -9.83 -0.50
C ASN A 265 16.67 -10.90 -0.84
N GLU A 266 17.85 -10.44 -1.25
CA GLU A 266 18.99 -11.25 -1.61
C GLU A 266 19.45 -12.20 -0.48
N VAL A 267 19.49 -11.72 0.76
CA VAL A 267 19.90 -12.51 1.94
C VAL A 267 18.93 -13.66 2.20
N GLY A 268 17.62 -13.42 2.05
CA GLY A 268 16.60 -14.46 2.19
C GLY A 268 16.74 -15.56 1.12
N LEU A 269 17.07 -15.17 -0.12
CA LEU A 269 17.32 -16.09 -1.22
C LEU A 269 18.59 -16.92 -0.97
N GLU A 270 19.67 -16.29 -0.54
CA GLU A 270 20.94 -16.97 -0.18
C GLU A 270 20.72 -18.01 0.92
N HIS A 271 20.01 -17.65 2.00
CA HIS A 271 19.67 -18.58 3.08
C HIS A 271 18.83 -19.78 2.58
N SER A 272 17.86 -19.53 1.70
CA SER A 272 17.05 -20.62 1.13
C SER A 272 17.89 -21.58 0.31
N LEU A 273 18.71 -21.05 -0.58
CA LEU A 273 19.59 -21.85 -1.43
C LEU A 273 20.66 -22.60 -0.62
N SER A 274 21.27 -21.96 0.38
CA SER A 274 22.23 -22.61 1.27
C SER A 274 21.61 -23.81 2.01
N ARG A 275 20.38 -23.68 2.54
CA ARG A 275 19.66 -24.79 3.17
C ARG A 275 19.36 -25.93 2.19
N LYS A 276 18.98 -25.59 0.95
CA LYS A 276 18.74 -26.57 -0.11
C LYS A 276 20.02 -27.31 -0.48
N MET A 277 21.13 -26.59 -0.64
CA MET A 277 22.45 -27.14 -0.86
C MET A 277 22.87 -28.12 0.27
N GLN A 278 22.71 -27.71 1.53
CA GLN A 278 23.02 -28.53 2.69
C GLN A 278 22.16 -29.80 2.75
N SER A 279 20.88 -29.71 2.39
CA SER A 279 19.98 -30.88 2.31
C SER A 279 20.45 -31.89 1.24
N ILE A 280 20.80 -31.41 0.04
CA ILE A 280 21.32 -32.24 -1.04
C ILE A 280 22.67 -32.84 -0.63
N ALA A 281 23.57 -32.02 -0.11
CA ALA A 281 24.89 -32.45 0.32
C ALA A 281 24.87 -33.43 1.49
N SER A 282 23.79 -33.46 2.30
CA SER A 282 23.70 -34.41 3.42
C SER A 282 23.82 -35.86 3.04
N GLU A 283 23.59 -36.23 1.76
CA GLU A 283 23.72 -37.58 1.24
C GLU A 283 25.13 -37.90 0.64
N THR A 284 26.07 -36.94 0.71
CA THR A 284 27.45 -37.19 0.21
C THR A 284 28.20 -38.28 0.99
N GLU A 285 27.88 -38.45 2.28
CA GLU A 285 28.43 -39.46 3.18
C GLU A 285 27.30 -40.15 3.94
N TYR A 286 27.28 -41.46 3.93
CA TYR A 286 26.36 -42.23 4.74
C TYR A 286 26.94 -43.56 5.15
N VAL A 287 26.38 -44.10 6.22
CA VAL A 287 26.72 -45.49 6.65
C VAL A 287 25.51 -46.41 6.53
N ILE A 288 25.76 -47.66 6.13
CA ILE A 288 24.77 -48.73 6.19
C ILE A 288 25.33 -49.80 7.09
N ALA A 289 24.58 -50.20 8.11
CA ALA A 289 25.02 -51.22 9.02
C ALA A 289 23.89 -52.21 9.37
N ARG A 290 24.28 -53.36 9.92
CA ARG A 290 23.38 -54.33 10.53
C ARG A 290 23.71 -54.50 12.01
N SER A 291 22.68 -54.39 12.84
CA SER A 291 22.81 -54.51 14.30
C SER A 291 21.81 -55.48 14.90
N ARG A 292 22.08 -55.92 16.11
CA ARG A 292 21.15 -56.63 16.94
C ARG A 292 20.62 -55.79 18.13
N ASN A 293 20.98 -54.49 18.16
CA ASN A 293 20.57 -53.60 19.20
C ASN A 293 19.12 -53.08 18.92
N PRO A 294 18.13 -53.45 19.75
CA PRO A 294 16.71 -53.07 19.55
C PRO A 294 16.41 -51.60 19.94
N LYS A 295 17.34 -50.94 20.61
CA LYS A 295 17.18 -49.53 21.01
C LYS A 295 17.25 -48.55 19.87
N LEU A 296 17.77 -49.00 18.71
CA LEU A 296 17.90 -48.16 17.52
C LEU A 296 16.55 -47.85 16.93
N LYS A 297 16.29 -46.57 16.63
CA LYS A 297 15.09 -46.09 15.94
C LYS A 297 15.44 -44.92 15.01
N ILE A 298 14.50 -44.44 14.23
CA ILE A 298 14.62 -43.22 13.46
C ILE A 298 14.96 -42.04 14.37
N GLY A 299 15.92 -41.22 13.96
CA GLY A 299 16.39 -40.07 14.72
C GLY A 299 17.38 -40.39 15.85
N SER A 300 17.67 -41.67 16.10
CA SER A 300 18.68 -42.03 17.09
C SER A 300 20.07 -41.53 16.69
N LEU A 301 20.76 -40.91 17.64
CA LEU A 301 22.16 -40.55 17.54
C LEU A 301 23.03 -41.80 17.93
N ILE A 302 23.97 -42.15 17.07
CA ILE A 302 24.85 -43.28 17.27
C ILE A 302 26.33 -42.86 17.12
N ALA A 303 27.21 -43.41 17.96
CA ALA A 303 28.65 -43.34 17.74
C ALA A 303 29.16 -44.71 17.38
N ILE A 304 29.81 -44.80 16.21
CA ILE A 304 30.37 -46.07 15.71
C ILE A 304 31.88 -46.10 15.96
N SER A 305 32.35 -47.19 16.52
CA SER A 305 33.78 -47.50 16.67
C SER A 305 34.11 -48.89 16.10
N ALA A 306 35.30 -49.05 15.65
CA ALA A 306 35.83 -50.31 15.16
C ALA A 306 37.09 -50.69 15.93
N GLN A 307 37.27 -51.97 16.15
CA GLN A 307 38.50 -52.49 16.77
C GLN A 307 39.40 -53.05 15.67
N GLU A 308 40.61 -52.65 15.63
CA GLU A 308 41.65 -53.17 14.77
C GLU A 308 42.57 -54.03 15.61
N LYS A 309 42.84 -55.28 15.12
CA LYS A 309 43.80 -56.16 15.76
C LYS A 309 45.21 -55.67 15.44
N LEU A 310 45.90 -55.19 16.45
CA LEU A 310 47.30 -54.83 16.29
C LEU A 310 48.10 -56.04 15.82
N SER A 311 48.87 -55.88 14.75
CA SER A 311 49.72 -56.94 14.22
C SER A 311 50.68 -57.42 15.26
N TYR A 312 50.82 -58.72 15.38
CA TYR A 312 51.72 -59.34 16.32
C TYR A 312 53.18 -58.83 16.12
N ASN A 313 53.68 -58.19 17.14
CA ASN A 313 55.06 -57.82 17.18
C ASN A 313 55.83 -59.10 17.71
N TYR A 314 56.41 -59.87 16.86
CA TYR A 314 57.08 -61.16 17.11
C TYR A 314 58.22 -61.08 18.16
N LYS A 315 58.53 -59.93 18.69
CA LYS A 315 59.60 -59.71 19.67
C LYS A 315 59.21 -59.92 21.14
N ASN A 316 57.90 -60.09 21.51
CA ASN A 316 57.48 -60.38 22.86
C ASN A 316 56.54 -61.59 22.91
N ALA A 317 57.15 -62.78 22.95
CA ALA A 317 56.51 -64.09 22.85
C ALA A 317 55.71 -64.52 24.11
N ASN A 318 55.49 -63.65 25.10
CA ASN A 318 54.90 -64.06 26.37
C ASN A 318 53.48 -63.52 26.62
N SER A 319 52.81 -62.80 25.72
CA SER A 319 51.39 -62.41 25.90
C SER A 319 50.58 -63.03 24.75
N GLN A 320 49.80 -64.08 25.07
CA GLN A 320 48.81 -64.69 24.18
C GLN A 320 47.53 -63.97 24.00
N VAL A 321 47.44 -62.75 24.51
CA VAL A 321 46.21 -61.93 24.41
C VAL A 321 46.32 -60.94 23.26
N PRO A 322 45.46 -61.05 22.25
CA PRO A 322 45.44 -60.11 21.15
C PRO A 322 45.16 -58.72 21.65
N GLN A 323 46.05 -57.75 21.41
CA GLN A 323 45.79 -56.34 21.66
C GLN A 323 44.95 -55.74 20.52
N TYR A 324 43.90 -55.08 20.89
CA TYR A 324 43.02 -54.36 19.96
C TYR A 324 43.14 -52.87 20.24
N ASP A 325 43.22 -52.09 19.19
CA ASP A 325 43.05 -50.61 19.25
C ASP A 325 41.65 -50.26 18.79
N THR A 326 41.05 -49.28 19.44
CA THR A 326 39.68 -48.87 19.15
C THR A 326 39.68 -47.52 18.46
N HIS A 327 39.29 -47.48 17.22
CA HIS A 327 39.21 -46.27 16.44
C HIS A 327 37.76 -45.81 16.32
N GLY A 328 37.50 -44.52 16.52
CA GLY A 328 36.21 -43.91 16.27
C GLY A 328 35.97 -43.77 14.76
N VAL A 329 34.88 -44.34 14.29
CA VAL A 329 34.43 -44.21 12.88
C VAL A 329 33.71 -42.91 12.69
N GLY A 330 32.86 -42.50 13.67
CA GLY A 330 32.12 -41.26 13.62
C GLY A 330 30.80 -41.30 14.38
N ALA A 331 30.19 -40.15 14.46
CA ALA A 331 28.85 -40.02 15.00
C ALA A 331 27.81 -39.81 13.88
N TYR A 332 26.71 -40.51 13.94
CA TYR A 332 25.70 -40.53 12.88
C TYR A 332 24.27 -40.44 13.47
N ILE A 333 23.31 -40.01 12.64
CA ILE A 333 21.86 -40.01 12.91
C ILE A 333 21.18 -41.01 11.98
N ILE A 334 20.33 -41.87 12.54
CA ILE A 334 19.62 -42.91 11.75
C ILE A 334 18.47 -42.27 10.97
N THR A 335 18.50 -42.42 9.64
CA THR A 335 17.48 -41.91 8.70
C THR A 335 16.60 -43.00 8.09
N GLU A 336 17.05 -44.21 8.07
CA GLU A 336 16.28 -45.42 7.67
C GLU A 336 16.65 -46.59 8.57
N ILE A 337 15.65 -47.36 8.99
CA ILE A 337 15.91 -48.62 9.73
C ILE A 337 14.80 -49.64 9.45
N THR A 338 15.23 -50.87 9.22
CA THR A 338 14.33 -52.03 9.11
C THR A 338 14.65 -53.04 10.20
N HIS A 339 13.70 -53.27 11.09
CA HIS A 339 13.74 -54.29 12.13
C HIS A 339 13.09 -55.57 11.61
N LYS A 340 13.71 -56.70 11.90
CA LYS A 340 13.19 -58.04 11.64
C LYS A 340 13.35 -58.88 12.87
N ALA A 341 12.31 -59.61 13.18
CA ALA A 341 12.31 -60.58 14.30
C ALA A 341 11.53 -61.84 13.92
N THR A 342 11.91 -62.94 14.54
CA THR A 342 11.24 -64.23 14.41
C THR A 342 10.83 -64.78 15.76
N ASP A 343 9.94 -65.79 15.78
CA ASP A 343 9.46 -66.50 16.93
C ASP A 343 10.55 -67.21 17.73
N ILE A 344 11.62 -67.64 17.09
CA ILE A 344 12.79 -68.26 17.74
C ILE A 344 13.68 -67.27 18.50
N GLY A 345 13.29 -65.98 18.51
CA GLY A 345 13.99 -64.93 19.22
C GLY A 345 15.19 -64.35 18.47
N GLU A 346 15.29 -64.63 17.15
CA GLU A 346 16.25 -63.92 16.30
C GLU A 346 15.76 -62.51 16.02
N TYR A 347 16.58 -61.54 16.36
CA TYR A 347 16.36 -60.16 16.06
C TYR A 347 17.55 -59.55 15.32
N GLN A 348 17.26 -58.79 14.27
CA GLN A 348 18.24 -58.04 13.53
C GLN A 348 17.60 -56.75 12.97
N ASN A 349 18.37 -55.70 12.93
CA ASN A 349 18.02 -54.52 12.15
C ASN A 349 19.11 -54.20 11.11
N ARG A 350 18.70 -53.47 10.09
CA ARG A 350 19.55 -52.82 9.10
C ARG A 350 19.18 -51.37 9.04
N PHE A 351 20.18 -50.51 9.14
CA PHE A 351 19.92 -49.04 9.10
C PHE A 351 20.85 -48.33 8.13
N LYS A 352 20.38 -47.17 7.62
CA LYS A 352 21.17 -46.13 6.97
C LYS A 352 21.21 -44.92 7.94
N ALA A 353 22.41 -44.33 8.05
CA ALA A 353 22.57 -43.16 8.93
C ALA A 353 23.51 -42.14 8.23
N LEU A 354 23.28 -40.89 8.52
CA LEU A 354 24.02 -39.71 8.03
C LEU A 354 24.87 -39.14 9.16
N PRO A 355 25.90 -38.30 8.89
CA PRO A 355 26.69 -37.68 9.94
C PRO A 355 25.80 -36.93 10.96
N ALA A 356 26.08 -37.06 12.27
CA ALA A 356 25.21 -36.59 13.34
C ALA A 356 25.09 -35.07 13.40
N HIS A 357 26.07 -34.34 12.90
CA HIS A 357 26.16 -32.88 13.03
C HIS A 357 25.60 -32.13 11.82
N ILE A 358 25.05 -32.83 10.82
CA ILE A 358 24.41 -32.18 9.68
C ILE A 358 23.27 -31.27 10.14
N THR A 359 23.12 -30.12 9.49
CA THR A 359 22.11 -29.15 9.83
C THR A 359 20.77 -29.44 9.16
N LYS A 360 20.81 -30.08 7.98
CA LYS A 360 19.63 -30.41 7.17
C LYS A 360 19.59 -31.88 6.82
N LEU A 361 18.42 -32.49 6.92
CA LEU A 361 18.17 -33.86 6.44
C LEU A 361 17.84 -33.85 4.94
N PRO A 362 17.98 -35.01 4.23
CA PRO A 362 17.45 -35.14 2.87
C PRO A 362 15.96 -34.73 2.81
N GLU A 363 15.62 -34.02 1.77
CA GLU A 363 14.24 -33.51 1.60
C GLU A 363 13.27 -34.64 1.19
N PRO A 364 11.97 -34.50 1.54
CA PRO A 364 10.94 -35.42 1.06
C PRO A 364 10.87 -35.48 -0.46
N GLN A 365 10.76 -36.68 -1.01
CA GLN A 365 10.57 -36.91 -2.44
C GLN A 365 9.08 -36.84 -2.79
N ILE A 366 8.57 -35.60 -2.91
CA ILE A 366 7.17 -35.34 -3.22
C ILE A 366 7.05 -34.41 -4.43
N ALA A 367 6.05 -34.67 -5.28
CA ALA A 367 5.72 -33.82 -6.40
C ALA A 367 5.11 -32.50 -5.91
N GLU A 368 5.47 -31.43 -6.57
CA GLU A 368 4.88 -30.12 -6.30
C GLU A 368 3.45 -30.06 -6.86
N PRO A 369 2.50 -29.40 -6.17
CA PRO A 369 1.15 -29.22 -6.68
C PRO A 369 1.16 -28.27 -7.88
N ILE A 370 0.34 -28.60 -8.87
CA ILE A 370 0.12 -27.82 -10.07
C ILE A 370 -1.26 -27.16 -9.98
N ALA A 371 -1.27 -25.83 -9.88
CA ALA A 371 -2.49 -25.07 -9.86
C ALA A 371 -2.92 -24.73 -11.30
N LYS A 372 -4.20 -24.91 -11.59
CA LYS A 372 -4.80 -24.55 -12.89
C LYS A 372 -5.64 -23.30 -12.76
N THR A 373 -5.86 -22.64 -13.89
CA THR A 373 -6.77 -21.51 -14.00
C THR A 373 -8.11 -21.80 -13.32
N GLN A 374 -8.61 -20.87 -12.53
CA GLN A 374 -9.87 -21.00 -11.80
C GLN A 374 -10.55 -19.65 -11.62
N GLU A 375 -11.83 -19.73 -11.27
CA GLU A 375 -12.65 -18.56 -11.03
C GLU A 375 -12.63 -18.16 -9.57
N ALA A 376 -12.73 -16.85 -9.31
CA ALA A 376 -12.82 -16.30 -7.97
C ALA A 376 -13.71 -15.05 -7.93
N LEU A 377 -14.18 -14.71 -6.74
CA LEU A 377 -14.99 -13.52 -6.47
C LEU A 377 -14.11 -12.43 -5.86
N VAL A 378 -14.20 -11.22 -6.35
CA VAL A 378 -13.52 -10.06 -5.77
C VAL A 378 -14.16 -9.69 -4.43
N ILE A 379 -13.36 -9.57 -3.38
CA ILE A 379 -13.82 -9.23 -2.03
C ILE A 379 -13.28 -7.88 -1.53
N ALA A 380 -12.22 -7.37 -2.16
CA ALA A 380 -11.70 -6.03 -1.89
C ALA A 380 -10.86 -5.53 -3.07
N ASN A 381 -10.97 -4.24 -3.39
CA ASN A 381 -10.22 -3.58 -4.47
C ASN A 381 -9.55 -2.26 -4.04
N ASN A 382 -9.63 -1.93 -2.76
CA ASN A 382 -9.03 -0.73 -2.16
C ASN A 382 -7.61 -1.00 -1.66
N ASP A 383 -6.71 -1.37 -2.57
CA ASP A 383 -5.31 -1.69 -2.27
C ASP A 383 -4.64 -0.60 -1.41
N PRO A 384 -4.18 -0.92 -0.19
CA PRO A 384 -3.58 0.06 0.71
C PRO A 384 -2.28 0.68 0.19
N MET A 385 -1.58 0.02 -0.75
CA MET A 385 -0.37 0.55 -1.38
C MET A 385 -0.67 1.32 -2.68
N GLY A 386 -1.92 1.30 -3.17
CA GLY A 386 -2.30 2.01 -4.38
C GLY A 386 -1.78 1.41 -5.68
N TYR A 387 -1.35 0.14 -5.70
CA TYR A 387 -0.84 -0.54 -6.89
C TYR A 387 -1.94 -1.15 -7.78
N GLY A 388 -3.22 -0.94 -7.43
CA GLY A 388 -4.35 -1.49 -8.18
C GLY A 388 -4.53 -2.99 -8.04
N ARG A 389 -4.03 -3.58 -6.96
CA ARG A 389 -4.23 -4.99 -6.63
C ARG A 389 -5.62 -5.21 -6.03
N ILE A 390 -6.10 -6.44 -6.13
CA ILE A 390 -7.38 -6.84 -5.55
C ILE A 390 -7.20 -8.05 -4.64
N ARG A 391 -8.15 -8.25 -3.72
CA ARG A 391 -8.29 -9.50 -2.97
C ARG A 391 -9.47 -10.27 -3.52
N VAL A 392 -9.31 -11.57 -3.59
CA VAL A 392 -10.36 -12.44 -4.10
C VAL A 392 -10.57 -13.66 -3.19
N ARG A 393 -11.71 -14.29 -3.38
CA ARG A 393 -12.03 -15.58 -2.77
C ARG A 393 -12.29 -16.61 -3.86
N MET A 394 -11.45 -17.62 -3.91
CA MET A 394 -11.66 -18.77 -4.81
C MET A 394 -12.85 -19.59 -4.34
N GLN A 395 -13.53 -20.30 -5.25
CA GLN A 395 -14.75 -21.05 -4.94
C GLN A 395 -14.59 -22.12 -3.83
N TRP A 396 -13.38 -22.63 -3.62
CA TRP A 396 -13.07 -23.60 -2.56
C TRP A 396 -12.68 -22.96 -1.22
N GLN A 397 -12.46 -21.66 -1.19
CA GLN A 397 -12.15 -20.92 0.04
C GLN A 397 -13.44 -20.60 0.82
N TYR A 398 -13.49 -20.93 2.08
CA TYR A 398 -14.62 -20.72 3.00
C TYR A 398 -14.16 -20.10 4.32
N GLY A 399 -15.09 -19.65 5.13
CA GLY A 399 -14.80 -19.01 6.42
C GLY A 399 -13.99 -17.72 6.21
N GLY A 400 -12.87 -17.58 6.92
CA GLY A 400 -11.96 -16.43 6.80
C GLY A 400 -10.90 -16.56 5.70
N MET A 401 -10.93 -17.64 4.90
CA MET A 401 -9.93 -17.83 3.83
C MET A 401 -10.11 -16.81 2.69
N GLN A 402 -9.02 -16.25 2.24
CA GLN A 402 -8.93 -15.30 1.12
C GLN A 402 -7.53 -15.32 0.54
N THR A 403 -7.33 -14.61 -0.56
CA THR A 403 -5.98 -14.39 -1.12
C THR A 403 -5.33 -13.14 -0.51
N PRO A 404 -4.00 -13.00 -0.59
CA PRO A 404 -3.36 -11.70 -0.41
C PRO A 404 -3.80 -10.73 -1.52
N TRP A 405 -3.25 -9.52 -1.52
CA TRP A 405 -3.42 -8.56 -2.59
C TRP A 405 -2.76 -9.08 -3.89
N LEU A 406 -3.55 -9.31 -4.92
CA LEU A 406 -3.13 -9.88 -6.19
C LEU A 406 -3.00 -8.82 -7.27
N ARG A 407 -1.95 -8.88 -8.08
CA ARG A 407 -1.83 -8.07 -9.28
C ARG A 407 -2.89 -8.45 -10.30
N VAL A 408 -3.43 -7.44 -10.98
CA VAL A 408 -4.39 -7.61 -12.07
C VAL A 408 -3.67 -7.40 -13.39
N MET A 409 -3.78 -8.37 -14.29
CA MET A 409 -3.23 -8.27 -15.64
C MET A 409 -4.00 -7.20 -16.41
N SER A 410 -3.28 -6.32 -17.08
CA SER A 410 -3.83 -5.30 -17.96
C SER A 410 -3.37 -5.50 -19.39
N ALA A 411 -4.11 -5.00 -20.35
CA ALA A 411 -3.71 -5.04 -21.77
C ALA A 411 -2.44 -4.23 -22.05
N ASP A 412 -2.22 -3.15 -21.31
CA ASP A 412 -0.99 -2.36 -21.30
C ASP A 412 -0.79 -1.76 -19.91
N ALA A 413 0.42 -1.87 -19.37
CA ALA A 413 0.79 -1.33 -18.06
C ALA A 413 2.28 -1.00 -18.02
N GLY A 414 2.63 0.19 -17.53
CA GLY A 414 4.01 0.58 -17.40
C GLY A 414 4.21 2.05 -17.03
N SER A 415 5.36 2.57 -17.41
CA SER A 415 5.77 3.95 -17.23
C SER A 415 6.49 4.49 -18.47
N SER A 416 6.66 5.80 -18.55
CA SER A 416 7.49 6.50 -19.54
C SER A 416 8.03 7.79 -18.93
N LEU A 417 8.93 8.47 -19.64
CA LEU A 417 9.46 9.76 -19.19
C LEU A 417 8.37 10.81 -18.96
N ASP A 418 7.34 10.81 -19.81
CA ASP A 418 6.23 11.79 -19.74
C ASP A 418 5.10 11.32 -18.80
N VAL A 419 4.98 10.00 -18.57
CA VAL A 419 3.96 9.38 -17.72
C VAL A 419 4.64 8.41 -16.77
N PRO A 420 5.14 8.88 -15.63
CA PRO A 420 5.97 8.09 -14.74
C PRO A 420 5.21 6.97 -14.02
N THR A 421 3.87 7.04 -13.92
CA THR A 421 3.03 6.02 -13.29
C THR A 421 1.74 5.83 -14.07
N ASN A 422 1.14 4.63 -14.00
CA ASN A 422 -0.16 4.30 -14.59
C ASN A 422 -0.25 4.56 -16.12
N ARG A 423 0.86 4.42 -16.86
CA ARG A 423 0.77 4.37 -18.33
C ARG A 423 0.10 3.07 -18.75
N GLY A 424 -0.96 3.19 -19.53
CA GLY A 424 -1.72 2.04 -20.03
C GLY A 424 -3.18 2.03 -19.56
N ASN A 425 -3.76 0.85 -19.40
CA ASN A 425 -5.16 0.65 -19.04
C ASN A 425 -5.29 0.35 -17.54
N VAL A 426 -5.97 1.25 -16.82
CA VAL A 426 -6.26 1.08 -15.38
C VAL A 426 -7.75 0.84 -15.20
N PHE A 427 -8.14 -0.44 -15.25
CA PHE A 427 -9.50 -0.91 -14.94
C PHE A 427 -9.38 -2.00 -13.88
N ILE A 428 -9.65 -1.63 -12.64
CA ILE A 428 -9.58 -2.54 -11.51
C ILE A 428 -10.97 -3.16 -11.30
N PRO A 429 -11.07 -4.50 -11.24
CA PRO A 429 -12.35 -5.16 -10.98
C PRO A 429 -13.00 -4.69 -9.68
N GLU A 430 -14.31 -4.52 -9.71
CA GLU A 430 -15.10 -4.10 -8.56
C GLU A 430 -15.36 -5.25 -7.58
N VAL A 431 -15.70 -4.90 -6.34
CA VAL A 431 -16.14 -5.90 -5.36
C VAL A 431 -17.38 -6.59 -5.88
N ASP A 432 -17.46 -7.93 -5.69
CA ASP A 432 -18.47 -8.85 -6.22
C ASP A 432 -18.32 -9.20 -7.71
N ASP A 433 -17.31 -8.69 -8.41
CA ASP A 433 -16.99 -9.16 -9.76
C ASP A 433 -16.37 -10.56 -9.72
N HIS A 434 -16.68 -11.33 -10.78
CA HIS A 434 -16.05 -12.61 -11.06
C HIS A 434 -14.78 -12.41 -11.89
N VAL A 435 -13.68 -13.00 -11.44
CA VAL A 435 -12.37 -12.92 -12.11
C VAL A 435 -11.79 -14.31 -12.35
N ALA A 436 -11.02 -14.42 -13.43
CA ALA A 436 -10.20 -15.58 -13.68
C ALA A 436 -8.81 -15.39 -13.07
N LEU A 437 -8.33 -16.40 -12.36
CA LEU A 437 -7.00 -16.47 -11.79
C LEU A 437 -6.12 -17.43 -12.57
N ASN A 438 -4.86 -17.07 -12.70
CA ASN A 438 -3.78 -17.99 -13.06
C ASN A 438 -2.69 -17.96 -11.97
N PHE A 439 -1.65 -18.77 -12.13
CA PHE A 439 -0.63 -18.97 -11.11
C PHE A 439 0.76 -18.91 -11.76
N TRP A 440 1.66 -18.09 -11.21
CA TRP A 440 3.04 -18.04 -11.67
C TRP A 440 3.71 -19.41 -11.44
N ASP A 441 4.30 -19.96 -12.48
CA ASP A 441 4.96 -21.28 -12.47
C ASP A 441 4.06 -22.42 -11.95
N ASP A 442 2.74 -22.32 -12.20
CA ASP A 442 1.73 -23.24 -11.68
C ASP A 442 1.73 -23.38 -10.14
N ASP A 443 2.40 -22.48 -9.42
CA ASP A 443 2.49 -22.49 -7.95
C ASP A 443 1.20 -21.96 -7.31
N PRO A 444 0.43 -22.77 -6.58
CA PRO A 444 -0.81 -22.33 -5.93
C PRO A 444 -0.61 -21.21 -4.90
N ASN A 445 0.62 -20.93 -4.49
CA ASN A 445 0.95 -19.82 -3.58
C ASN A 445 1.15 -18.49 -4.30
N LYS A 446 1.20 -18.48 -5.64
CA LYS A 446 1.47 -17.29 -6.45
C LYS A 446 0.33 -16.99 -7.44
N PRO A 447 -0.91 -16.81 -6.96
CA PRO A 447 -2.03 -16.44 -7.81
C PRO A 447 -1.92 -15.01 -8.34
N PHE A 448 -2.43 -14.76 -9.55
CA PHE A 448 -2.65 -13.44 -10.12
C PHE A 448 -3.90 -13.42 -10.99
N VAL A 449 -4.48 -12.25 -11.21
CA VAL A 449 -5.73 -12.08 -11.94
C VAL A 449 -5.43 -11.85 -13.41
N ILE A 450 -6.03 -12.65 -14.29
CA ILE A 450 -5.85 -12.55 -15.75
C ILE A 450 -7.00 -11.82 -16.47
N GLY A 451 -8.08 -11.50 -15.76
CA GLY A 451 -9.20 -10.72 -16.29
C GLY A 451 -10.50 -10.99 -15.56
N SER A 452 -11.51 -10.16 -15.87
CA SER A 452 -12.88 -10.30 -15.35
C SER A 452 -13.75 -11.18 -16.25
N LEU A 453 -14.75 -11.80 -15.65
CA LEU A 453 -15.70 -12.69 -16.33
C LEU A 453 -17.13 -12.16 -16.15
N PHE A 454 -17.86 -12.04 -17.24
CA PHE A 454 -19.28 -11.82 -17.14
C PHE A 454 -20.00 -13.09 -16.71
N THR A 455 -20.98 -12.94 -15.85
CA THR A 455 -21.88 -14.01 -15.41
C THR A 455 -23.24 -13.90 -16.12
N GLY A 456 -24.12 -14.87 -15.93
CA GLY A 456 -25.48 -14.78 -16.40
C GLY A 456 -26.30 -13.62 -15.83
N LYS A 457 -25.85 -13.05 -14.69
CA LYS A 457 -26.45 -11.85 -14.07
C LYS A 457 -25.89 -10.55 -14.63
N THR A 458 -24.59 -10.49 -14.87
CA THR A 458 -23.87 -9.25 -15.21
C THR A 458 -23.65 -9.09 -16.73
N GLY A 459 -23.59 -10.17 -17.49
CA GLY A 459 -23.36 -10.15 -18.93
C GLY A 459 -24.60 -9.85 -19.72
N ARG A 460 -24.47 -8.95 -20.69
CA ARG A 460 -25.49 -8.69 -21.73
C ARG A 460 -24.88 -8.77 -23.13
N GLY A 461 -23.56 -8.98 -23.22
CA GLY A 461 -22.82 -8.95 -24.48
C GLY A 461 -22.95 -7.61 -25.20
N GLY A 462 -22.77 -7.61 -26.48
CA GLY A 462 -22.96 -6.44 -27.37
C GLY A 462 -24.39 -6.23 -27.82
N GLY A 463 -25.39 -6.59 -27.02
CA GLY A 463 -26.81 -6.65 -27.41
C GLY A 463 -27.18 -7.93 -28.18
N ALA A 464 -28.44 -8.07 -28.59
CA ALA A 464 -28.97 -9.30 -29.22
C ALA A 464 -28.22 -9.71 -30.49
N ASN A 465 -27.71 -8.75 -31.26
CA ASN A 465 -26.99 -8.98 -32.51
C ASN A 465 -25.50 -8.64 -32.44
N ASN A 466 -24.97 -8.45 -31.27
CA ASN A 466 -23.59 -7.98 -31.01
C ASN A 466 -23.29 -6.65 -31.74
N ASP A 467 -24.23 -5.71 -31.64
CA ASP A 467 -24.17 -4.41 -32.33
C ASP A 467 -23.33 -3.38 -31.61
N PHE A 468 -23.05 -3.57 -30.30
CA PHE A 468 -22.34 -2.63 -29.47
C PHE A 468 -21.00 -3.19 -29.00
N ARG A 469 -20.01 -2.29 -28.86
CA ARG A 469 -18.74 -2.51 -28.19
C ARG A 469 -18.53 -1.37 -27.23
N THR A 470 -18.43 -1.66 -25.93
CA THR A 470 -18.41 -0.63 -24.88
C THR A 470 -17.24 -0.78 -23.95
N ILE A 471 -16.76 0.34 -23.44
CA ILE A 471 -15.94 0.45 -22.24
C ILE A 471 -16.80 1.22 -21.24
N THR A 472 -17.24 0.56 -20.17
CA THR A 472 -18.14 1.15 -19.16
C THR A 472 -17.53 0.98 -17.80
N ASP A 473 -17.50 2.07 -16.99
CA ASP A 473 -17.03 2.04 -15.62
C ASP A 473 -18.14 1.69 -14.61
N GLY A 474 -17.79 1.49 -13.35
CA GLY A 474 -18.73 1.18 -12.27
C GLY A 474 -19.72 2.31 -11.94
N SER A 475 -19.48 3.53 -12.40
CA SER A 475 -20.37 4.69 -12.23
C SER A 475 -21.33 4.92 -13.39
N GLY A 476 -21.23 4.12 -14.46
CA GLY A 476 -22.08 4.20 -15.63
C GLY A 476 -21.63 5.20 -16.69
N GLN A 477 -20.37 5.66 -16.61
CA GLN A 477 -19.74 6.39 -17.71
C GLN A 477 -19.29 5.39 -18.76
N TYR A 478 -19.51 5.70 -20.04
CA TYR A 478 -19.16 4.75 -21.08
C TYR A 478 -18.64 5.41 -22.34
N PHE A 479 -17.80 4.62 -23.05
CA PHE A 479 -17.39 4.86 -24.41
C PHE A 479 -17.90 3.69 -25.27
N GLU A 480 -18.72 3.99 -26.30
CA GLU A 480 -19.44 3.00 -27.09
C GLU A 480 -19.18 3.19 -28.57
N PHE A 481 -18.95 2.09 -29.26
CA PHE A 481 -18.98 1.96 -30.70
C PHE A 481 -20.19 1.13 -31.11
N GLU A 482 -21.02 1.69 -31.94
CA GLU A 482 -22.17 1.02 -32.50
C GLU A 482 -21.90 0.48 -33.93
N LYS A 483 -22.48 -0.66 -34.25
CA LYS A 483 -22.36 -1.28 -35.60
C LYS A 483 -22.71 -0.34 -36.73
N TYR A 484 -23.65 0.56 -36.51
CA TYR A 484 -24.08 1.55 -37.48
C TYR A 484 -23.14 2.79 -37.56
N LYS A 485 -21.91 2.62 -37.11
CA LYS A 485 -20.80 3.59 -37.17
C LYS A 485 -20.95 4.80 -36.24
N ASN A 486 -21.84 4.76 -35.27
CA ASN A 486 -21.94 5.81 -34.27
C ASN A 486 -20.88 5.61 -33.17
N ILE A 487 -20.43 6.73 -32.58
CA ILE A 487 -19.51 6.74 -31.45
C ILE A 487 -20.12 7.64 -30.38
N THR A 488 -20.24 7.11 -29.15
CA THR A 488 -20.77 7.85 -28.01
C THR A 488 -19.78 7.83 -26.83
N LEU A 489 -19.49 8.99 -26.28
CA LEU A 489 -18.90 9.15 -24.96
C LEU A 489 -19.93 9.83 -24.08
N SER A 490 -20.33 9.21 -22.98
CA SER A 490 -21.37 9.74 -22.10
C SER A 490 -21.05 9.52 -20.63
N ASP A 491 -21.46 10.45 -19.79
CA ASP A 491 -21.53 10.26 -18.35
C ASP A 491 -22.92 9.78 -17.90
N GLN A 492 -23.03 9.39 -16.64
CA GLN A 492 -24.27 8.91 -16.03
C GLN A 492 -25.42 9.95 -16.07
N LYS A 493 -25.10 11.25 -16.10
CA LYS A 493 -26.09 12.33 -16.11
C LYS A 493 -26.60 12.68 -17.50
N GLY A 494 -25.93 12.17 -18.55
CA GLY A 494 -26.30 12.42 -19.95
C GLY A 494 -25.57 13.63 -20.57
N ASN A 495 -24.46 14.10 -20.00
CA ASN A 495 -23.49 14.89 -20.74
C ASN A 495 -22.81 13.98 -21.75
N MET A 496 -22.79 14.38 -23.00
CA MET A 496 -22.34 13.45 -24.05
C MET A 496 -21.62 14.14 -25.20
N TYR A 497 -20.77 13.35 -25.83
CA TYR A 497 -20.17 13.59 -27.12
C TYR A 497 -20.61 12.45 -28.04
N HIS A 498 -21.40 12.73 -29.07
CA HIS A 498 -21.99 11.72 -29.93
C HIS A 498 -21.70 12.05 -31.39
N VAL A 499 -21.02 11.15 -32.09
CA VAL A 499 -20.78 11.17 -33.52
C VAL A 499 -21.83 10.26 -34.17
N ASP A 500 -22.78 10.84 -34.85
CA ASP A 500 -23.79 10.13 -35.67
C ASP A 500 -23.31 10.10 -37.12
N SER A 501 -22.72 8.99 -37.53
CA SER A 501 -22.22 8.83 -38.90
C SER A 501 -23.32 8.48 -39.91
N VAL A 502 -24.53 8.23 -39.47
CA VAL A 502 -25.67 8.04 -40.37
C VAL A 502 -26.33 9.37 -40.71
N GLY A 503 -26.42 10.24 -39.71
CA GLY A 503 -26.97 11.58 -39.86
C GLY A 503 -25.91 12.65 -40.17
N ASP A 504 -24.64 12.28 -40.35
CA ASP A 504 -23.51 13.19 -40.59
C ASP A 504 -23.46 14.33 -39.57
N THR A 505 -23.73 14.02 -38.29
CA THR A 505 -23.80 15.01 -37.24
C THR A 505 -22.85 14.74 -36.06
N LEU A 506 -22.40 15.81 -35.45
CA LEU A 506 -21.68 15.78 -34.17
C LEU A 506 -22.49 16.55 -33.12
N ASN A 507 -22.95 15.82 -32.08
CA ASN A 507 -23.74 16.38 -31.00
C ASN A 507 -22.88 16.46 -29.72
N ILE A 508 -22.74 17.65 -29.18
CA ILE A 508 -22.11 17.89 -27.89
C ILE A 508 -23.19 18.43 -26.97
N ARG A 509 -23.46 17.72 -25.86
CA ARG A 509 -24.49 18.07 -24.90
C ARG A 509 -23.91 18.16 -23.51
N ALA A 510 -24.19 19.26 -22.84
CA ALA A 510 -24.01 19.38 -21.39
C ALA A 510 -25.33 19.84 -20.78
N LEU A 511 -25.62 19.36 -19.56
CA LEU A 511 -26.85 19.75 -18.85
C LEU A 511 -26.81 21.20 -18.33
N GLU A 512 -25.60 21.71 -18.02
CA GLU A 512 -25.45 23.05 -17.46
C GLU A 512 -24.52 23.94 -18.28
N THR A 513 -23.25 23.57 -18.47
CA THR A 513 -22.25 24.47 -19.02
C THR A 513 -21.27 23.76 -19.95
N ILE A 514 -20.98 24.36 -21.09
CA ILE A 514 -19.89 23.99 -21.99
C ILE A 514 -18.87 25.16 -21.99
N ASN A 515 -17.60 24.87 -21.66
CA ASN A 515 -16.52 25.83 -21.64
C ASN A 515 -15.47 25.47 -22.71
N PHE A 516 -15.13 26.45 -23.55
CA PHE A 516 -14.05 26.31 -24.52
C PHE A 516 -12.87 27.22 -24.12
N TYR A 517 -11.72 26.63 -23.78
CA TYR A 517 -10.49 27.36 -23.41
C TYR A 517 -9.39 27.08 -24.43
N ALA A 518 -9.00 28.07 -25.19
CA ALA A 518 -7.93 27.94 -26.15
C ALA A 518 -7.22 29.28 -26.39
N LYS A 519 -5.97 29.21 -26.89
CA LYS A 519 -5.29 30.40 -27.41
C LYS A 519 -6.04 30.97 -28.61
N ASN A 520 -6.58 30.12 -29.48
CA ASN A 520 -7.37 30.48 -30.64
C ASN A 520 -8.55 29.51 -30.77
N ILE A 521 -9.73 30.03 -31.05
CA ILE A 521 -10.95 29.28 -31.41
C ILE A 521 -11.39 29.72 -32.82
N ASN A 522 -11.43 28.79 -33.78
CA ASN A 522 -11.87 29.07 -35.16
C ASN A 522 -13.16 28.29 -35.40
N LEU A 523 -14.25 28.98 -35.69
CA LEU A 523 -15.53 28.40 -36.07
C LEU A 523 -15.76 28.69 -37.57
N ASN A 524 -15.69 27.66 -38.40
CA ASN A 524 -15.89 27.76 -39.85
C ASN A 524 -17.15 26.97 -40.26
N ALA A 525 -18.17 27.65 -40.69
CA ALA A 525 -19.37 27.06 -41.25
C ALA A 525 -19.46 27.45 -42.74
N SER A 526 -19.60 26.47 -43.64
CA SER A 526 -19.75 26.74 -45.07
C SER A 526 -21.09 27.39 -45.41
N GLU A 527 -22.11 27.17 -44.61
CA GLU A 527 -23.47 27.67 -44.81
C GLU A 527 -23.95 28.51 -43.63
N ASN A 528 -24.24 27.91 -42.48
CA ASN A 528 -24.93 28.56 -41.38
C ASN A 528 -24.21 28.37 -40.05
N LEU A 529 -24.12 29.42 -39.28
CA LEU A 529 -23.77 29.40 -37.86
C LEU A 529 -24.97 30.01 -37.10
N THR A 530 -25.59 29.22 -36.22
CA THR A 530 -26.75 29.64 -35.42
C THR A 530 -26.45 29.56 -33.94
N ALA A 531 -26.74 30.62 -33.19
CA ALA A 531 -26.65 30.63 -31.74
C ALA A 531 -28.01 31.04 -31.15
N ASN A 532 -28.68 30.16 -30.43
CA ASN A 532 -29.91 30.42 -29.71
C ASN A 532 -29.62 30.51 -28.22
N VAL A 533 -29.85 31.68 -27.64
CA VAL A 533 -29.55 31.98 -26.25
C VAL A 533 -30.82 32.43 -25.55
N GLY A 534 -31.26 31.67 -24.55
CA GLY A 534 -32.50 31.93 -23.83
C GLY A 534 -32.47 33.12 -22.88
N ASN A 535 -31.30 33.56 -22.43
CA ASN A 535 -31.16 34.68 -21.48
C ASN A 535 -30.14 35.71 -22.00
N THR A 536 -28.85 35.57 -21.72
CA THR A 536 -27.85 36.61 -22.02
C THR A 536 -26.73 36.08 -22.89
N MET A 537 -26.40 36.80 -23.97
CA MET A 537 -25.21 36.57 -24.79
C MET A 537 -24.24 37.73 -24.57
N THR A 538 -22.99 37.40 -24.20
CA THR A 538 -21.96 38.39 -23.92
C THR A 538 -20.71 38.14 -24.76
N PHE A 539 -20.20 39.15 -25.43
CA PHE A 539 -18.93 39.17 -26.11
C PHE A 539 -17.96 40.19 -25.46
N ASN A 540 -16.93 39.70 -24.82
CA ASN A 540 -15.88 40.53 -24.22
C ASN A 540 -14.62 40.46 -25.06
N VAL A 541 -14.27 41.52 -25.78
CA VAL A 541 -13.12 41.59 -26.69
C VAL A 541 -12.19 42.71 -26.24
N VAL A 542 -10.97 42.37 -25.81
CA VAL A 542 -10.03 43.33 -25.21
C VAL A 542 -9.42 44.29 -26.25
N LYS A 543 -9.27 43.84 -27.51
CA LYS A 543 -8.62 44.65 -28.54
C LYS A 543 -9.61 44.99 -29.65
N ASN A 544 -9.86 44.10 -30.59
CA ASN A 544 -10.62 44.41 -31.78
C ASN A 544 -11.67 43.34 -32.08
N ALA A 545 -12.87 43.74 -32.38
CA ALA A 545 -13.93 42.92 -32.93
C ALA A 545 -14.23 43.37 -34.37
N PHE A 546 -14.24 42.45 -35.33
CA PHE A 546 -14.56 42.75 -36.74
C PHE A 546 -15.79 41.94 -37.15
N PHE A 547 -16.77 42.63 -37.72
CA PHE A 547 -17.96 42.00 -38.29
C PHE A 547 -18.01 42.34 -39.75
N ASN A 548 -17.57 41.41 -40.65
CA ASN A 548 -17.60 41.58 -42.09
C ASN A 548 -18.83 40.87 -42.64
N ILE A 549 -19.90 41.60 -42.93
CA ILE A 549 -21.17 41.08 -43.39
C ILE A 549 -21.47 41.63 -44.77
N PHE A 550 -21.45 40.78 -45.80
CA PHE A 550 -21.53 41.18 -47.17
C PHE A 550 -22.92 41.52 -47.69
N GLN A 551 -23.96 41.02 -47.00
CA GLN A 551 -25.33 41.28 -47.48
C GLN A 551 -26.15 42.12 -46.47
N LYS A 552 -26.52 41.50 -45.31
CA LYS A 552 -27.42 42.12 -44.37
C LYS A 552 -27.04 41.84 -42.91
N MET A 553 -26.91 42.91 -42.13
CA MET A 553 -26.92 42.81 -40.64
C MET A 553 -28.23 43.38 -40.13
N GLN A 554 -28.95 42.59 -39.29
CA GLN A 554 -30.18 43.02 -38.68
C GLN A 554 -30.10 42.84 -37.17
N VAL A 555 -30.42 43.85 -36.41
CA VAL A 555 -30.53 43.86 -34.94
C VAL A 555 -31.96 44.22 -34.58
N ASN A 556 -32.70 43.30 -34.03
CA ASN A 556 -34.08 43.51 -33.52
C ASN A 556 -34.02 43.46 -32.00
N THR A 557 -34.17 44.58 -31.34
CA THR A 557 -34.15 44.65 -29.88
C THR A 557 -35.03 45.79 -29.42
N PRO A 558 -35.77 45.65 -28.34
CA PRO A 558 -36.55 46.74 -27.74
C PRO A 558 -35.64 47.85 -27.18
N TYR A 559 -34.38 47.57 -26.93
CA TYR A 559 -33.41 48.53 -26.37
C TYR A 559 -32.03 48.29 -26.90
N LEU A 560 -31.39 49.28 -27.54
CA LEU A 560 -30.03 49.28 -28.03
C LEU A 560 -29.24 50.44 -27.41
N HIS A 561 -28.22 50.10 -26.61
CA HIS A 561 -27.29 51.06 -26.03
C HIS A 561 -25.89 50.85 -26.61
N GLN A 562 -25.31 51.87 -27.21
CA GLN A 562 -23.95 51.92 -27.75
C GLN A 562 -23.15 53.02 -27.04
N LEU A 563 -22.08 52.63 -26.31
CA LEU A 563 -21.14 53.53 -25.68
C LEU A 563 -19.81 53.45 -26.44
N ILE A 564 -19.41 54.53 -27.09
CA ILE A 564 -18.21 54.67 -27.92
C ILE A 564 -17.41 55.86 -27.38
N THR A 565 -16.26 55.56 -26.75
CA THR A 565 -15.39 56.59 -26.15
C THR A 565 -14.46 57.27 -27.16
N GLY A 566 -14.40 56.78 -28.40
CA GLY A 566 -13.60 57.30 -29.46
C GLY A 566 -14.47 57.76 -30.63
N LEU A 567 -14.13 57.38 -31.87
CA LEU A 567 -14.83 57.73 -33.08
C LEU A 567 -15.95 56.75 -33.41
N PHE A 568 -17.19 57.23 -33.53
CA PHE A 568 -18.29 56.53 -34.17
C PHE A 568 -18.41 57.02 -35.65
N HIS A 569 -18.05 56.21 -36.59
CA HIS A 569 -18.09 56.50 -38.01
C HIS A 569 -19.08 55.59 -38.75
N THR A 570 -20.05 56.13 -39.42
CA THR A 570 -21.00 55.43 -40.28
C THR A 570 -20.88 55.98 -41.67
N ASN A 571 -20.59 55.12 -42.66
CA ASN A 571 -20.58 55.47 -44.09
C ASN A 571 -21.61 54.55 -44.82
N ALA A 572 -22.62 55.12 -45.38
CA ALA A 572 -23.70 54.40 -46.03
C ALA A 572 -24.17 55.19 -47.28
N SER A 573 -24.56 54.47 -48.31
CA SER A 573 -25.21 55.13 -49.48
C SER A 573 -26.54 55.76 -49.14
N LYS A 574 -27.23 55.25 -48.13
CA LYS A 574 -28.47 55.78 -47.57
C LYS A 574 -28.55 55.41 -46.08
N ALA A 575 -28.74 56.39 -45.24
CA ALA A 575 -29.00 56.19 -43.81
C ALA A 575 -30.44 56.69 -43.50
N LEU A 576 -31.22 55.89 -42.74
CA LEU A 576 -32.51 56.25 -42.26
C LEU A 576 -32.51 56.07 -40.73
N ILE A 577 -32.89 57.09 -40.00
CA ILE A 577 -33.08 57.07 -38.53
C ILE A 577 -34.49 57.56 -38.25
N ASN A 578 -35.34 56.66 -37.80
CA ASN A 578 -36.73 56.95 -37.45
C ASN A 578 -36.97 56.65 -35.96
N SER A 579 -37.68 57.52 -35.29
CA SER A 579 -38.15 57.28 -33.91
C SER A 579 -39.61 57.74 -33.82
N ASP A 580 -40.45 57.03 -33.12
CA ASP A 580 -41.85 57.35 -32.95
C ASP A 580 -42.05 58.45 -31.92
N ASN A 581 -41.08 58.73 -31.03
CA ASN A 581 -41.22 59.73 -29.99
C ASN A 581 -40.17 60.81 -30.09
N GLU A 582 -38.87 60.54 -30.06
CA GLU A 582 -37.86 61.57 -29.92
C GLU A 582 -36.50 61.08 -30.53
N ILE A 583 -35.81 62.00 -31.19
CA ILE A 583 -34.37 61.85 -31.55
C ILE A 583 -33.62 63.00 -30.90
N LYS A 584 -32.69 62.68 -29.97
CA LYS A 584 -31.78 63.71 -29.40
C LYS A 584 -30.37 63.51 -29.96
N LEU A 585 -29.76 64.59 -30.43
CA LEU A 585 -28.37 64.63 -30.83
C LEU A 585 -27.69 65.78 -30.06
N GLU A 586 -26.71 65.44 -29.24
CA GLU A 586 -25.98 66.40 -28.39
C GLU A 586 -24.47 66.27 -28.65
N SER A 587 -23.78 67.36 -28.91
CA SER A 587 -22.34 67.42 -29.11
C SER A 587 -21.87 68.87 -28.80
N PRO A 588 -20.61 69.07 -28.32
CA PRO A 588 -20.02 70.39 -28.24
C PRO A 588 -20.01 71.14 -29.63
N GLU A 589 -19.79 70.38 -30.70
CA GLU A 589 -19.85 70.85 -32.07
C GLU A 589 -20.65 69.85 -32.92
N MET A 590 -21.56 70.32 -33.73
CA MET A 590 -22.35 69.53 -34.67
C MET A 590 -22.31 70.13 -36.06
N TYR A 591 -21.84 69.30 -37.02
CA TYR A 591 -21.83 69.67 -38.43
C TYR A 591 -22.84 68.84 -39.20
N VAL A 592 -23.84 69.51 -39.79
CA VAL A 592 -24.82 68.84 -40.64
C VAL A 592 -24.74 69.45 -42.03
N ALA A 593 -24.33 68.65 -43.02
CA ALA A 593 -24.13 69.18 -44.37
C ALA A 593 -24.79 68.26 -45.41
N GLY A 594 -25.57 68.88 -46.26
CA GLY A 594 -26.17 68.19 -47.44
C GLY A 594 -25.60 68.82 -48.74
N GLN A 595 -24.88 68.04 -49.56
CA GLN A 595 -24.28 68.49 -50.77
C GLN A 595 -25.27 69.10 -51.85
N LYS A 596 -26.51 68.64 -51.84
CA LYS A 596 -27.57 69.09 -52.73
C LYS A 596 -28.69 69.76 -52.02
N LYS A 597 -29.23 69.23 -50.92
CA LYS A 597 -30.32 69.77 -50.12
C LYS A 597 -30.23 69.31 -48.72
N LEU A 598 -30.53 70.18 -47.79
CA LEU A 598 -30.78 69.90 -46.37
C LEU A 598 -32.21 70.32 -46.05
N PHE A 599 -33.10 69.45 -45.57
CA PHE A 599 -34.43 69.76 -45.13
C PHE A 599 -34.49 69.54 -43.63
N LEU A 600 -34.89 70.53 -42.86
CA LEU A 600 -35.31 70.50 -41.51
C LEU A 600 -36.85 70.84 -41.49
N HIS A 601 -37.65 69.87 -41.25
CA HIS A 601 -39.11 70.05 -41.34
C HIS A 601 -39.78 69.55 -40.03
N SER A 602 -40.74 70.29 -39.60
CA SER A 602 -41.60 69.92 -38.45
C SER A 602 -43.05 70.30 -38.84
N ASP A 603 -44.03 69.42 -38.55
CA ASP A 603 -45.43 69.71 -38.83
C ASP A 603 -46.02 70.78 -37.87
N GLU A 604 -45.39 70.98 -36.69
CA GLU A 604 -45.85 71.99 -35.76
C GLU A 604 -44.85 73.09 -35.57
N VAL A 605 -43.68 72.90 -34.98
CA VAL A 605 -42.73 73.92 -34.66
C VAL A 605 -41.29 73.42 -34.95
N ALA A 606 -40.49 74.18 -35.68
CA ALA A 606 -39.05 73.98 -35.83
C ALA A 606 -38.33 75.18 -35.17
N THR A 607 -37.59 74.91 -34.12
CA THR A 607 -36.83 75.97 -33.42
C THR A 607 -35.34 75.74 -33.64
N VAL A 608 -34.64 76.79 -34.13
CA VAL A 608 -33.16 76.82 -34.17
C VAL A 608 -32.73 77.97 -33.28
N ASN A 609 -31.93 77.66 -32.23
CA ASN A 609 -31.64 78.53 -31.14
C ASN A 609 -30.15 78.54 -30.74
N SER A 610 -29.61 79.66 -30.30
CA SER A 610 -28.21 79.82 -29.87
C SER A 610 -28.10 80.75 -28.69
N LYS A 611 -27.20 80.47 -27.71
CA LYS A 611 -26.85 81.40 -26.62
C LYS A 611 -26.02 82.55 -27.10
N GLY A 612 -25.30 82.41 -28.19
CA GLY A 612 -24.49 83.43 -28.81
C GLY A 612 -25.08 83.92 -30.13
N THR A 613 -24.27 83.95 -31.17
CA THR A 613 -24.72 84.39 -32.50
C THR A 613 -25.31 83.24 -33.27
N LEU A 614 -26.43 83.38 -33.89
CA LEU A 614 -26.97 82.53 -34.92
C LEU A 614 -26.68 83.14 -36.28
N ASP A 615 -25.71 82.53 -37.06
CA ASP A 615 -25.41 82.96 -38.41
C ASP A 615 -26.19 82.07 -39.41
N ILE A 616 -27.07 82.64 -40.15
CA ILE A 616 -27.70 82.00 -41.30
C ILE A 616 -27.18 82.77 -42.56
N LYS A 617 -26.40 82.02 -43.41
CA LYS A 617 -25.81 82.57 -44.56
C LYS A 617 -26.35 81.88 -45.79
N GLY A 618 -26.90 82.63 -46.74
CA GLY A 618 -27.35 82.12 -48.04
C GLY A 618 -27.01 83.12 -49.14
N GLN A 619 -26.69 82.65 -50.32
CA GLN A 619 -26.35 83.49 -51.45
C GLN A 619 -27.55 84.33 -51.80
N ASP A 620 -28.80 83.92 -51.60
CA ASP A 620 -30.02 84.59 -52.00
C ASP A 620 -30.94 85.05 -50.85
N GLY A 621 -30.39 85.18 -49.69
CA GLY A 621 -31.14 85.78 -48.53
C GLY A 621 -30.90 85.13 -47.15
N ASN A 622 -31.12 85.97 -46.07
CA ASN A 622 -30.98 85.47 -44.64
C ASN A 622 -32.24 85.89 -43.84
N LYS A 623 -32.70 85.03 -42.95
CA LYS A 623 -33.59 85.36 -41.88
C LYS A 623 -32.92 85.10 -40.53
N GLN A 624 -33.08 86.04 -39.59
CA GLN A 624 -32.40 85.97 -38.30
C GLN A 624 -33.45 86.06 -37.18
N SER A 625 -33.32 85.24 -36.14
CA SER A 625 -34.15 85.33 -34.92
C SER A 625 -33.22 85.24 -33.69
N ASN A 626 -33.53 86.02 -32.65
CA ASN A 626 -32.76 86.14 -31.39
C ASN A 626 -33.56 85.56 -30.21
N VAL A 627 -33.52 84.23 -29.95
CA VAL A 627 -33.99 83.58 -28.70
C VAL A 627 -33.05 82.50 -28.32
N ALA A 628 -32.60 82.40 -27.05
CA ALA A 628 -31.64 81.39 -26.55
C ALA A 628 -32.20 80.53 -25.41
N ASP A 629 -32.16 79.22 -25.53
CA ASP A 629 -32.36 78.27 -24.45
C ASP A 629 -31.14 77.31 -24.27
N VAL A 630 -30.97 76.82 -23.02
CA VAL A 630 -29.76 76.13 -22.60
C VAL A 630 -30.12 74.69 -22.33
N HIS A 631 -29.37 73.76 -22.99
CA HIS A 631 -29.42 72.32 -22.66
C HIS A 631 -28.34 71.93 -21.66
N GLU A 632 -28.61 71.10 -20.62
CA GLU A 632 -27.67 70.53 -19.70
C GLU A 632 -27.11 69.23 -20.27
N MET A 633 -25.76 69.09 -20.24
CA MET A 633 -25.08 67.87 -20.69
C MET A 633 -25.17 66.77 -19.64
N VAL A 634 -25.39 65.53 -20.06
CA VAL A 634 -25.39 64.31 -19.22
C VAL A 634 -23.96 63.99 -18.76
N LYS A 635 -23.76 63.88 -17.43
CA LYS A 635 -22.45 63.50 -16.86
C LYS A 635 -22.14 62.01 -17.03
N GLU A 636 -20.91 61.65 -17.43
CA GLU A 636 -20.37 60.28 -17.47
C GLU A 636 -20.45 59.58 -16.13
N GLU A 637 -20.96 58.33 -16.11
CA GLU A 637 -20.88 57.44 -14.95
C GLU A 637 -19.47 56.81 -14.85
N ILE A 638 -18.74 57.13 -13.79
CA ILE A 638 -17.41 56.56 -13.56
C ILE A 638 -17.59 55.12 -13.04
N ILE A 639 -17.14 54.13 -13.84
CA ILE A 639 -17.13 52.73 -13.40
C ILE A 639 -16.03 52.54 -12.34
N ALA A 640 -16.40 51.94 -11.19
CA ALA A 640 -15.50 51.72 -10.09
C ALA A 640 -14.32 50.78 -10.52
N ASN A 641 -13.08 51.19 -10.19
CA ASN A 641 -11.85 50.45 -10.48
C ASN A 641 -11.09 50.21 -9.18
N CYS A 642 -11.34 49.05 -8.53
CA CYS A 642 -10.65 48.67 -7.29
C CYS A 642 -10.53 47.16 -7.12
N VAL A 643 -9.64 46.73 -6.24
CA VAL A 643 -9.49 45.34 -5.80
C VAL A 643 -9.33 45.27 -4.28
N VAL A 644 -9.93 44.26 -3.64
CA VAL A 644 -9.86 44.01 -2.21
C VAL A 644 -9.38 42.59 -1.95
N HIS A 645 -8.24 42.45 -1.26
CA HIS A 645 -7.70 41.16 -0.86
C HIS A 645 -7.94 40.92 0.62
N PHE A 646 -8.38 39.72 0.98
CA PHE A 646 -8.46 39.25 2.35
C PHE A 646 -7.12 38.72 2.81
N ARG A 647 -6.68 39.07 4.01
CA ARG A 647 -5.44 38.63 4.67
C ARG A 647 -5.75 38.28 6.13
N PRO A 648 -4.94 37.42 6.78
CA PRO A 648 -5.13 37.19 8.20
C PRO A 648 -4.83 38.45 9.01
N HIS A 649 -5.29 38.51 10.27
CA HIS A 649 -5.02 39.68 11.14
C HIS A 649 -3.54 39.74 11.51
N THR A 650 -3.05 40.90 11.93
CA THR A 650 -1.62 41.22 12.10
C THR A 650 -0.86 40.23 12.98
N ASN A 651 -1.47 39.71 14.05
CA ASN A 651 -0.88 38.77 14.99
C ASN A 651 -1.35 37.33 14.80
N TRP A 652 -1.80 36.96 13.60
CA TRP A 652 -2.26 35.58 13.33
C TRP A 652 -1.09 34.58 13.46
N ILE A 653 -1.33 33.51 14.24
CA ILE A 653 -0.38 32.43 14.50
C ILE A 653 -1.00 31.06 14.19
N GLY A 654 -2.03 30.99 13.36
CA GLY A 654 -2.69 29.74 12.94
C GLY A 654 -3.84 29.28 13.81
N GLU A 655 -4.49 30.18 14.60
CA GLU A 655 -5.63 29.86 15.46
C GLU A 655 -6.92 29.48 14.71
N PHE A 656 -7.02 29.87 13.46
CA PHE A 656 -8.00 29.38 12.49
C PHE A 656 -7.30 29.08 11.17
N GLY A 657 -7.88 28.24 10.33
CA GLY A 657 -7.28 27.95 9.03
C GLY A 657 -7.49 29.10 8.07
N PHE A 658 -6.41 29.69 7.63
CA PHE A 658 -6.40 30.70 6.58
C PHE A 658 -5.22 30.42 5.65
N ASP A 659 -5.50 30.33 4.37
CA ASP A 659 -4.45 30.15 3.38
C ASP A 659 -4.68 30.98 2.13
N TRP A 660 -3.62 31.61 1.64
CA TRP A 660 -3.63 32.44 0.44
C TRP A 660 -2.33 32.23 -0.33
N LEU A 661 -2.35 32.48 -1.61
CA LEU A 661 -1.11 32.51 -2.39
C LEU A 661 -0.30 33.75 -2.00
N ARG A 662 0.86 33.56 -1.34
CA ARG A 662 1.69 34.66 -0.85
C ARG A 662 2.30 35.43 -2.03
N ILE A 663 2.16 36.74 -1.98
CA ILE A 663 2.70 37.66 -2.98
C ILE A 663 3.57 38.79 -2.37
N GLY A 664 3.86 38.68 -1.08
CA GLY A 664 4.67 39.66 -0.36
C GLY A 664 3.93 40.96 -0.10
N ASP A 665 2.63 40.90 0.15
CA ASP A 665 1.78 42.09 0.38
C ASP A 665 1.38 42.30 1.85
N THR A 666 1.89 41.46 2.77
CA THR A 666 1.65 41.61 4.21
C THR A 666 2.96 41.66 5.01
N SER A 667 2.87 41.97 6.30
CA SER A 667 4.01 41.92 7.23
C SER A 667 4.22 40.55 7.88
N HIS A 668 3.44 39.53 7.53
CA HIS A 668 3.59 38.18 8.09
C HIS A 668 4.92 37.53 7.71
N SER A 669 5.53 36.84 8.67
CA SER A 669 6.72 36.04 8.42
C SER A 669 6.41 34.94 7.40
N GLY A 670 7.26 34.79 6.38
CA GLY A 670 7.05 33.81 5.29
C GLY A 670 6.09 34.28 4.19
N ASP A 671 5.55 35.51 4.26
CA ASP A 671 4.85 36.14 3.15
C ASP A 671 5.86 36.72 2.14
N VAL A 672 6.50 35.82 1.42
CA VAL A 672 7.38 36.10 0.30
C VAL A 672 6.67 35.75 -0.98
N TRP A 673 6.93 36.47 -2.06
CA TRP A 673 6.27 36.10 -3.32
C TRP A 673 6.63 34.68 -3.75
N TYR A 674 5.65 33.78 -3.67
CA TYR A 674 5.84 32.33 -3.91
C TYR A 674 6.35 32.01 -5.32
N LYS A 675 6.14 32.90 -6.29
CA LYS A 675 6.75 32.79 -7.62
C LYS A 675 8.28 32.65 -7.54
N ASN A 676 8.92 33.26 -6.54
CA ASN A 676 10.37 33.32 -6.42
C ASN A 676 10.95 32.18 -5.56
N ILE A 677 10.10 31.42 -4.86
CA ILE A 677 10.55 30.43 -3.87
C ILE A 677 9.90 29.05 -4.06
N VAL A 678 9.08 28.83 -5.10
CA VAL A 678 8.55 27.49 -5.43
C VAL A 678 9.24 26.95 -6.69
N GLY A 679 9.73 25.71 -6.60
CA GLY A 679 10.53 25.13 -7.68
C GLY A 679 11.04 23.73 -7.33
N GLU A 680 12.34 23.50 -7.46
CA GLU A 680 13.00 22.23 -7.15
C GLU A 680 14.47 22.45 -6.76
N TYR A 681 15.02 21.46 -6.03
CA TYR A 681 16.47 21.39 -5.75
C TYR A 681 17.15 20.50 -6.77
N GLU A 682 18.34 20.89 -7.28
CA GLU A 682 19.18 20.01 -8.07
C GLU A 682 19.80 18.93 -7.15
N TYR A 683 19.68 17.65 -7.55
CA TYR A 683 20.38 16.57 -6.89
C TYR A 683 21.82 16.49 -7.37
N SER A 684 22.80 16.66 -6.48
CA SER A 684 24.17 16.28 -6.78
C SER A 684 24.34 14.76 -6.56
N TRP A 685 24.56 14.01 -7.63
CA TRP A 685 24.87 12.57 -7.60
C TRP A 685 26.32 12.32 -7.15
N ASN A 686 26.63 12.53 -5.87
CA ASN A 686 27.91 12.15 -5.29
C ASN A 686 27.67 11.50 -3.93
N ASP A 687 26.96 10.39 -3.87
CA ASP A 687 27.18 9.26 -2.96
C ASP A 687 25.96 8.33 -2.91
N ILE A 688 26.23 7.05 -3.14
CA ILE A 688 25.24 5.98 -3.32
C ILE A 688 24.49 5.60 -2.01
N ASN A 689 24.77 6.23 -0.86
CA ASN A 689 24.24 5.74 0.42
C ASN A 689 23.73 6.75 1.44
N LEU A 690 23.61 8.04 1.10
CA LEU A 690 22.98 9.00 2.01
C LEU A 690 22.23 10.05 1.17
N GLN A 691 20.90 10.03 1.22
CA GLN A 691 20.06 11.18 0.86
C GLN A 691 20.34 12.32 1.86
N ILE A 692 21.45 13.03 1.67
CA ILE A 692 21.74 14.23 2.44
C ILE A 692 21.22 15.40 1.62
N TYR A 693 20.11 15.97 2.06
CA TYR A 693 19.50 17.20 1.54
C TYR A 693 20.29 18.49 1.89
N ASP A 694 21.60 18.42 2.06
CA ASP A 694 22.43 19.57 2.34
C ASP A 694 23.42 19.82 1.18
N GLY A 695 23.03 20.69 0.24
CA GLY A 695 23.97 21.23 -0.73
C GLY A 695 23.48 21.44 -2.17
N GLY A 696 22.28 21.05 -2.54
CA GLY A 696 21.72 21.36 -3.86
C GLY A 696 21.32 22.83 -4.00
N SER A 697 21.57 23.44 -5.17
CA SER A 697 21.06 24.77 -5.49
C SER A 697 19.55 24.72 -5.70
N PHE A 698 18.81 25.65 -5.06
CA PHE A 698 17.37 25.80 -5.32
C PHE A 698 17.17 26.63 -6.60
N GLU A 699 16.23 26.20 -7.43
CA GLU A 699 15.80 26.95 -8.61
C GLU A 699 14.28 27.12 -8.63
N ALA A 700 13.82 28.37 -8.65
CA ALA A 700 12.39 28.67 -8.80
C ALA A 700 11.90 28.33 -10.21
N LYS A 701 10.79 27.61 -10.33
CA LYS A 701 10.25 27.12 -11.60
C LYS A 701 8.87 27.72 -11.89
N ASP A 702 8.70 28.35 -13.02
CA ASP A 702 7.42 28.92 -13.45
C ASP A 702 6.29 27.86 -13.55
N TRP A 703 6.61 26.64 -13.97
CA TRP A 703 5.63 25.54 -14.01
C TRP A 703 5.15 25.15 -12.60
N ALA A 704 6.03 25.12 -11.60
CA ALA A 704 5.69 24.82 -10.22
C ALA A 704 4.78 25.90 -9.63
N TYR A 705 5.07 27.17 -9.92
CA TYR A 705 4.19 28.29 -9.51
C TYR A 705 2.82 28.23 -10.18
N LYS A 706 2.73 27.89 -11.46
CA LYS A 706 1.46 27.69 -12.18
C LYS A 706 0.66 26.54 -11.56
N LYS A 707 1.30 25.41 -11.27
CA LYS A 707 0.70 24.26 -10.60
C LYS A 707 0.19 24.62 -9.20
N LEU A 708 0.97 25.37 -8.42
CA LEU A 708 0.59 25.84 -7.09
C LEU A 708 -0.62 26.77 -7.15
N LYS A 709 -0.69 27.69 -8.11
CA LYS A 709 -1.86 28.55 -8.31
C LYS A 709 -3.17 27.77 -8.50
N ASN A 710 -3.10 26.65 -9.23
CA ASN A 710 -4.29 25.83 -9.50
C ASN A 710 -4.86 25.15 -8.24
N GLU A 711 -4.04 24.93 -7.19
CA GLU A 711 -4.50 24.38 -5.92
C GLU A 711 -5.48 25.29 -5.19
N TYR A 712 -5.37 26.60 -5.40
CA TYR A 712 -6.28 27.55 -4.76
C TYR A 712 -7.64 27.60 -5.45
N GLY A 713 -7.80 27.06 -6.65
CA GLY A 713 -9.08 26.99 -7.37
C GLY A 713 -9.81 28.32 -7.45
N GLY A 714 -10.85 28.43 -8.25
CA GLY A 714 -11.72 29.62 -8.26
C GLY A 714 -10.97 30.91 -8.61
N ILE A 715 -10.18 30.91 -9.67
CA ILE A 715 -9.56 32.11 -10.23
C ILE A 715 -10.69 33.04 -10.69
N MET A 716 -10.80 34.19 -10.05
CA MET A 716 -11.75 35.22 -10.40
C MET A 716 -11.00 36.29 -11.22
N THR A 717 -11.52 36.63 -12.38
CA THR A 717 -11.00 37.79 -13.16
C THR A 717 -11.63 39.04 -12.63
N VAL A 718 -10.86 39.92 -12.00
CA VAL A 718 -11.27 41.26 -11.69
C VAL A 718 -10.93 42.16 -12.89
N PRO A 719 -11.84 42.95 -13.44
CA PRO A 719 -11.66 43.64 -14.72
C PRO A 719 -10.40 44.47 -14.87
N PHE A 720 -9.79 44.89 -13.77
CA PHE A 720 -8.64 45.82 -13.77
C PHE A 720 -7.31 45.21 -13.35
N LEU A 721 -7.29 43.90 -12.98
CA LEU A 721 -6.04 43.26 -12.61
C LEU A 721 -5.31 42.72 -13.84
N LYS A 722 -4.08 43.15 -14.07
CA LYS A 722 -3.18 42.50 -15.05
C LYS A 722 -2.93 41.04 -14.71
N ASN A 723 -3.10 40.63 -13.44
CA ASN A 723 -2.98 39.28 -12.93
C ASN A 723 -4.34 38.81 -12.39
N SER A 724 -4.64 37.52 -12.55
CA SER A 724 -5.85 36.91 -12.01
C SER A 724 -5.93 37.00 -10.49
N TYR A 725 -7.11 37.28 -9.97
CA TYR A 725 -7.39 37.25 -8.53
C TYR A 725 -7.42 35.80 -8.04
N ILE A 726 -6.62 35.49 -7.00
CA ILE A 726 -6.60 34.17 -6.37
C ILE A 726 -7.44 34.25 -5.09
N VAL A 727 -8.45 33.40 -5.02
CA VAL A 727 -9.38 33.39 -3.88
C VAL A 727 -8.76 32.70 -2.68
N PRO A 728 -8.55 33.39 -1.53
CA PRO A 728 -8.04 32.75 -0.33
C PRO A 728 -9.06 31.83 0.32
N TYR A 729 -8.57 30.91 1.15
CA TYR A 729 -9.38 29.96 1.92
C TYR A 729 -9.43 30.33 3.39
N LEU A 730 -10.62 30.15 3.99
CA LEU A 730 -10.87 30.26 5.42
C LEU A 730 -11.54 28.99 5.94
N THR A 731 -11.14 28.47 7.09
CA THR A 731 -11.86 27.42 7.81
C THR A 731 -12.36 27.93 9.15
N LEU A 732 -13.62 27.64 9.48
CA LEU A 732 -14.26 28.07 10.73
C LEU A 732 -15.13 26.95 11.31
N TYR A 733 -15.02 26.71 12.61
CA TYR A 733 -15.98 25.92 13.36
C TYR A 733 -17.23 26.77 13.68
N LYS A 734 -18.39 26.11 13.81
CA LYS A 734 -19.61 26.76 14.30
C LYS A 734 -19.37 27.45 15.65
N GLY A 735 -19.83 28.68 15.80
CA GLY A 735 -19.67 29.53 16.98
C GLY A 735 -18.28 30.15 17.16
N LYS A 736 -17.36 29.95 16.18
CA LYS A 736 -16.02 30.58 16.23
C LYS A 736 -15.96 31.79 15.31
N THR A 737 -15.09 32.71 15.66
CA THR A 737 -14.86 33.96 14.95
C THR A 737 -13.42 33.99 14.43
N SER A 738 -13.24 34.39 13.17
CA SER A 738 -11.93 34.79 12.60
C SER A 738 -11.84 36.29 12.48
N LYS A 739 -10.64 36.85 12.60
CA LYS A 739 -10.35 38.26 12.42
C LYS A 739 -9.40 38.41 11.22
N LEU A 740 -9.74 39.25 10.28
CA LEU A 740 -9.05 39.45 9.03
C LEU A 740 -8.70 40.92 8.80
N SER A 741 -7.60 41.14 8.08
CA SER A 741 -7.20 42.41 7.50
C SER A 741 -7.60 42.47 6.03
N LEU A 742 -7.71 43.67 5.47
CA LEU A 742 -8.01 43.91 4.07
C LEU A 742 -6.84 44.68 3.41
N GLU A 743 -6.33 44.19 2.29
CA GLU A 743 -5.42 44.94 1.42
C GLU A 743 -6.20 45.42 0.19
N MET A 744 -6.20 46.73 -0.05
CA MET A 744 -7.03 47.34 -1.05
C MET A 744 -6.18 48.20 -2.02
N ASN A 745 -6.54 48.15 -3.31
CA ASN A 745 -5.99 49.06 -4.32
C ASN A 745 -7.13 49.70 -5.09
N ILE A 746 -7.35 50.99 -4.87
CA ILE A 746 -8.44 51.75 -5.46
C ILE A 746 -7.87 52.71 -6.49
N GLN A 747 -8.17 52.50 -7.76
CA GLN A 747 -7.75 53.38 -8.85
C GLN A 747 -8.82 54.40 -9.20
N ALA A 748 -10.11 53.97 -9.17
CA ALA A 748 -11.27 54.86 -9.26
C ALA A 748 -12.18 54.60 -8.06
N PRO A 749 -12.53 55.64 -7.28
CA PRO A 749 -13.33 55.49 -6.06
C PRO A 749 -14.77 54.98 -6.34
N PRO A 750 -15.22 53.93 -5.69
CA PRO A 750 -16.59 53.47 -5.81
C PRO A 750 -17.54 54.34 -4.99
N LYS A 751 -18.77 54.45 -5.43
CA LYS A 751 -19.86 55.10 -4.65
C LYS A 751 -20.17 54.25 -3.41
N LYS A 752 -20.26 52.92 -3.59
CA LYS A 752 -20.56 51.94 -2.55
C LYS A 752 -19.54 50.83 -2.53
N LEU A 753 -19.08 50.39 -1.36
CA LEU A 753 -18.20 49.27 -1.16
C LEU A 753 -18.72 48.43 0.01
N GLU A 754 -19.27 47.24 -0.28
CA GLU A 754 -20.00 46.45 0.72
C GLU A 754 -19.69 44.98 0.66
N PHE A 755 -19.99 44.24 1.76
CA PHE A 755 -19.87 42.81 1.84
C PHE A 755 -21.17 42.12 1.42
N LYS A 756 -21.06 41.16 0.51
CA LYS A 756 -22.15 40.26 0.14
C LYS A 756 -21.86 38.85 0.69
N TYR A 757 -22.74 38.31 1.51
CA TYR A 757 -22.60 37.02 2.17
C TYR A 757 -23.98 36.51 2.60
N ASP A 758 -24.02 35.22 3.01
CA ASP A 758 -25.23 34.61 3.58
C ASP A 758 -25.27 34.90 5.09
N ASP A 759 -26.12 35.82 5.50
CA ASP A 759 -26.30 36.27 6.89
C ASP A 759 -26.95 35.22 7.80
N THR A 760 -27.55 34.17 7.23
CA THR A 760 -28.05 33.02 8.00
C THR A 760 -26.91 32.07 8.44
N LEU A 761 -25.77 32.15 7.77
CA LEU A 761 -24.59 31.32 8.04
C LEU A 761 -23.46 32.07 8.72
N PHE A 762 -23.32 33.36 8.43
CA PHE A 762 -22.24 34.21 8.94
C PHE A 762 -22.76 35.49 9.55
N LYS A 763 -22.05 35.98 10.57
CA LYS A 763 -22.22 37.33 11.13
C LYS A 763 -20.92 38.07 10.94
N LEU A 764 -20.96 39.23 10.30
CA LEU A 764 -19.86 40.15 10.13
C LEU A 764 -20.03 41.34 11.06
N ASN A 765 -18.90 41.91 11.54
CA ASN A 765 -18.91 43.15 12.34
C ASN A 765 -19.13 44.40 11.48
N HIS A 766 -18.81 44.35 10.16
CA HIS A 766 -19.04 45.40 9.20
C HIS A 766 -19.86 44.92 8.01
N LYS A 767 -20.81 45.73 7.53
CA LYS A 767 -21.57 45.47 6.30
C LYS A 767 -20.99 46.17 5.09
N ASP A 768 -20.24 47.25 5.30
CA ASP A 768 -19.64 48.10 4.28
C ASP A 768 -18.20 48.50 4.67
N ILE A 769 -17.48 49.03 3.70
CA ILE A 769 -16.11 49.52 3.86
C ILE A 769 -16.11 51.01 3.60
N ALA A 770 -15.81 51.76 4.65
CA ALA A 770 -15.82 53.24 4.58
C ALA A 770 -14.67 53.81 3.73
N GLN A 771 -13.52 53.10 3.65
CA GLN A 771 -12.35 53.54 2.90
C GLN A 771 -12.59 53.39 1.40
N LYS A 772 -12.73 54.49 0.69
CA LYS A 772 -13.03 54.51 -0.75
C LYS A 772 -12.11 55.45 -1.57
N THR A 773 -11.18 56.14 -0.91
CA THR A 773 -10.28 57.06 -1.60
C THR A 773 -9.28 56.35 -2.51
N LYS A 774 -8.88 57.01 -3.58
CA LYS A 774 -7.88 56.48 -4.52
C LYS A 774 -6.54 56.20 -3.81
N GLY A 775 -5.94 55.06 -4.08
CA GLY A 775 -4.65 54.66 -3.51
C GLY A 775 -4.62 53.20 -3.05
N LYS A 776 -3.48 52.80 -2.48
CA LYS A 776 -3.33 51.54 -1.76
C LYS A 776 -3.64 51.74 -0.30
N HIS A 777 -4.44 50.88 0.29
CA HIS A 777 -4.87 50.96 1.68
C HIS A 777 -4.81 49.60 2.33
N THR A 778 -4.30 49.54 3.58
CA THR A 778 -4.38 48.42 4.45
C THR A 778 -5.34 48.71 5.58
N LEU A 779 -6.31 47.89 5.79
CA LEU A 779 -7.23 47.97 6.93
C LEU A 779 -6.84 46.79 7.89
N PRO A 780 -5.94 47.04 8.86
CA PRO A 780 -5.48 45.96 9.75
C PRO A 780 -6.62 45.56 10.68
N ASP A 781 -6.77 44.24 10.88
CA ASP A 781 -7.71 43.68 11.87
C ASP A 781 -9.15 44.12 11.72
N PHE A 782 -9.58 44.46 10.52
CA PHE A 782 -10.83 45.15 10.23
C PHE A 782 -12.06 44.28 10.30
N LEU A 783 -12.00 43.07 9.69
CA LEU A 783 -13.16 42.23 9.47
C LEU A 783 -13.21 41.06 10.45
N GLU A 784 -14.28 40.96 11.24
CA GLU A 784 -14.57 39.80 12.06
C GLU A 784 -15.71 38.98 11.42
N ILE A 785 -15.46 37.67 11.21
CA ILE A 785 -16.42 36.75 10.61
C ILE A 785 -16.74 35.66 11.64
N THR A 786 -17.98 35.61 12.11
CA THR A 786 -18.45 34.55 13.02
C THR A 786 -19.31 33.54 12.24
N CYS A 787 -18.99 32.26 12.33
CA CYS A 787 -19.78 31.17 11.74
C CYS A 787 -20.98 30.84 12.65
N ILE A 788 -22.21 31.05 12.20
CA ILE A 788 -23.43 30.84 12.96
C ILE A 788 -23.93 29.39 12.85
N LYS A 789 -23.89 28.81 11.65
CA LYS A 789 -24.36 27.45 11.36
C LYS A 789 -23.33 26.68 10.54
N THR A 790 -23.42 25.34 10.58
CA THR A 790 -22.64 24.46 9.72
C THR A 790 -23.26 24.39 8.32
N PHE A 791 -22.44 24.15 7.31
CA PHE A 791 -22.86 24.05 5.90
C PHE A 791 -22.05 22.93 5.19
N SER A 792 -22.68 22.29 4.19
CA SER A 792 -22.14 21.13 3.44
C SER A 792 -21.32 21.46 2.22
N ASP A 793 -21.43 22.71 1.71
CA ASP A 793 -20.74 23.19 0.52
C ASP A 793 -19.93 24.44 0.83
N ASP A 794 -18.82 24.67 0.10
CA ASP A 794 -18.04 25.89 0.26
C ASP A 794 -18.93 27.14 0.06
N LYS A 795 -18.78 28.12 0.94
CA LYS A 795 -19.50 29.39 0.88
C LYS A 795 -18.54 30.55 0.60
N TYR A 796 -19.08 31.64 0.12
CA TYR A 796 -18.27 32.79 -0.26
C TYR A 796 -18.72 34.05 0.49
N ILE A 797 -17.73 34.88 0.81
CA ILE A 797 -17.91 36.25 1.24
C ILE A 797 -17.30 37.14 0.17
N GLU A 798 -18.09 37.97 -0.47
CA GLU A 798 -17.71 38.81 -1.60
C GLU A 798 -17.67 40.26 -1.18
N VAL A 799 -16.81 41.05 -1.79
CA VAL A 799 -16.81 42.53 -1.70
C VAL A 799 -17.32 43.06 -3.02
N LEU A 800 -18.36 43.87 -2.97
CA LEU A 800 -18.96 44.56 -4.12
C LEU A 800 -18.56 46.05 -4.12
N ALA A 801 -18.09 46.53 -5.26
CA ALA A 801 -17.89 47.92 -5.56
C ALA A 801 -18.93 48.32 -6.63
N ASP A 802 -19.90 49.10 -6.28
CA ASP A 802 -21.02 49.50 -7.17
C ASP A 802 -21.55 48.27 -7.96
N ASP A 803 -21.94 47.22 -7.19
CA ASP A 803 -22.48 45.92 -7.63
C ASP A 803 -21.47 44.98 -8.35
N MET A 804 -20.23 45.40 -8.61
CA MET A 804 -19.21 44.56 -9.19
C MET A 804 -18.38 43.85 -8.12
N ILE A 805 -18.10 42.55 -8.30
CA ILE A 805 -17.25 41.78 -7.37
C ILE A 805 -15.80 42.22 -7.54
N VAL A 806 -15.25 42.83 -6.48
CA VAL A 806 -13.85 43.31 -6.42
C VAL A 806 -12.99 42.56 -5.40
N GLY A 807 -13.57 41.67 -4.63
CA GLY A 807 -12.88 40.81 -3.66
C GLY A 807 -13.73 39.56 -3.34
N LYS A 808 -13.07 38.42 -3.05
CA LYS A 808 -13.77 37.18 -2.74
C LYS A 808 -12.97 36.34 -1.77
N LEU A 809 -13.64 35.77 -0.78
CA LEU A 809 -13.09 34.83 0.20
C LEU A 809 -13.90 33.55 0.17
N ARG A 810 -13.22 32.37 0.11
CA ARG A 810 -13.86 31.07 0.20
C ARG A 810 -13.85 30.58 1.65
N VAL A 811 -15.01 30.32 2.21
CA VAL A 811 -15.15 29.64 3.51
C VAL A 811 -15.43 28.17 3.28
N HIS A 812 -14.46 27.33 3.69
CA HIS A 812 -14.53 25.88 3.46
C HIS A 812 -15.67 25.25 4.27
N LYS A 813 -16.37 24.31 3.66
CA LYS A 813 -17.46 23.54 4.27
C LYS A 813 -17.05 22.93 5.61
N ASN A 814 -17.97 23.00 6.59
CA ASN A 814 -17.72 22.59 7.96
C ASN A 814 -18.84 21.71 8.55
N GLY A 815 -19.54 20.97 7.69
CA GLY A 815 -20.56 19.98 8.08
C GLY A 815 -19.97 18.86 8.94
N LYS A 816 -20.82 18.02 9.54
CA LYS A 816 -20.40 16.92 10.42
C LYS A 816 -19.44 15.94 9.71
N ILE A 817 -19.65 15.66 8.43
CA ILE A 817 -18.79 14.80 7.61
C ILE A 817 -17.47 15.51 7.29
N ASP A 818 -17.48 16.82 7.16
CA ASP A 818 -16.34 17.63 6.77
C ASP A 818 -15.42 17.94 7.95
N ARG A 819 -15.94 17.97 9.18
CA ARG A 819 -15.11 18.03 10.39
C ARG A 819 -14.58 16.64 10.70
N LYS A 820 -13.35 16.56 11.15
CA LYS A 820 -12.63 15.31 11.39
C LYS A 820 -12.12 15.26 12.83
N LYS A 821 -11.82 14.05 13.31
CA LYS A 821 -11.18 13.79 14.59
C LYS A 821 -10.04 12.78 14.44
N ILE A 822 -9.10 12.83 15.36
CA ILE A 822 -8.01 11.87 15.48
C ILE A 822 -7.69 11.62 16.96
N ASN A 823 -7.44 10.35 17.30
CA ASN A 823 -6.96 10.00 18.64
C ASN A 823 -5.43 10.05 18.65
N VAL A 824 -4.86 10.69 19.67
CA VAL A 824 -3.41 10.85 19.84
C VAL A 824 -3.01 10.42 21.25
N VAL A 825 -2.05 9.53 21.37
CA VAL A 825 -1.47 9.14 22.65
C VAL A 825 -0.08 9.77 22.80
N LEU A 826 0.08 10.60 23.80
CA LEU A 826 1.37 11.16 24.18
C LEU A 826 1.97 10.31 25.31
N ALA A 827 2.88 9.40 24.94
CA ALA A 827 3.51 8.46 25.83
C ALA A 827 4.81 9.04 26.42
N LYS A 828 4.78 9.50 27.67
CA LYS A 828 5.95 9.96 28.40
C LYS A 828 6.82 8.77 28.79
N VAL A 829 8.01 8.70 28.23
CA VAL A 829 8.95 7.62 28.53
C VAL A 829 9.79 7.99 29.76
N LYS A 830 9.71 7.10 30.77
CA LYS A 830 10.47 7.22 32.00
C LYS A 830 11.70 6.32 31.97
N THR A 831 12.87 6.90 32.23
CA THR A 831 14.14 6.21 32.20
C THR A 831 14.95 6.50 33.47
N ASN A 832 16.03 5.76 33.69
CA ASN A 832 16.99 5.98 34.79
C ASN A 832 18.42 5.83 34.27
N VAL A 833 18.76 6.63 33.25
CA VAL A 833 20.04 6.53 32.55
C VAL A 833 21.16 7.27 33.32
N THR A 834 20.83 8.40 33.95
CA THR A 834 21.82 9.24 34.65
C THR A 834 21.92 8.92 36.13
N GLY A 835 21.17 7.97 36.65
CA GLY A 835 21.04 7.65 38.07
C GLY A 835 19.96 8.47 38.77
N LYS A 836 19.22 9.28 37.97
CA LYS A 836 17.98 9.98 38.36
C LYS A 836 16.89 9.57 37.39
N TYR A 837 15.64 9.66 37.79
CA TYR A 837 14.53 9.44 36.92
C TYR A 837 14.38 10.60 35.93
N GLU A 838 14.54 10.33 34.65
CA GLU A 838 14.18 11.22 33.57
C GLU A 838 12.81 10.80 33.02
N ILE A 839 11.93 11.74 32.75
CA ILE A 839 10.62 11.50 32.16
C ILE A 839 10.32 12.53 31.07
N GLY A 840 9.84 12.07 29.94
CA GLY A 840 9.47 12.94 28.83
C GLY A 840 8.47 14.02 29.24
N THR A 841 8.72 15.27 28.85
CA THR A 841 7.90 16.43 29.22
C THR A 841 6.99 16.88 28.09
N ILE A 842 5.75 17.27 28.46
CA ILE A 842 4.75 17.84 27.56
C ILE A 842 4.35 19.20 28.16
N THR A 843 4.84 20.29 27.59
CA THR A 843 4.61 21.63 28.15
C THR A 843 3.75 22.52 27.26
N ALA A 844 4.19 22.83 26.05
CA ALA A 844 3.51 23.73 25.14
C ALA A 844 3.04 23.03 23.84
N GLU A 845 3.28 21.75 23.74
CA GLU A 845 3.05 20.98 22.51
C GLU A 845 1.55 20.71 22.28
N HIS A 846 0.82 20.40 23.34
CA HIS A 846 -0.61 20.09 23.27
C HIS A 846 -1.47 21.21 22.63
N PRO A 847 -1.40 22.47 23.11
CA PRO A 847 -2.15 23.56 22.48
C PRO A 847 -1.70 23.85 21.04
N LYS A 848 -0.42 23.61 20.72
CA LYS A 848 0.09 23.83 19.36
C LYS A 848 -0.40 22.78 18.40
N LEU A 849 -0.35 21.49 18.78
CA LEU A 849 -0.89 20.40 17.98
C LEU A 849 -2.38 20.64 17.65
N GLU A 850 -3.16 20.99 18.68
CA GLU A 850 -4.57 21.30 18.53
C GLU A 850 -4.83 22.48 17.56
N ARG A 851 -4.05 23.56 17.71
CA ARG A 851 -4.15 24.74 16.87
C ARG A 851 -3.88 24.44 15.39
N HIS A 852 -2.79 23.72 15.10
CA HIS A 852 -2.43 23.40 13.72
C HIS A 852 -3.47 22.46 13.06
N LEU A 853 -3.92 21.44 13.77
CA LEU A 853 -4.93 20.51 13.24
C LEU A 853 -6.28 21.19 12.99
N LYS A 854 -6.66 22.15 13.83
CA LYS A 854 -7.89 22.94 13.65
C LYS A 854 -7.89 23.74 12.34
N GLN A 855 -6.75 24.12 11.80
CA GLN A 855 -6.68 24.75 10.47
C GLN A 855 -7.27 23.86 9.38
N ALA A 856 -7.11 22.54 9.51
CA ALA A 856 -7.67 21.56 8.59
C ALA A 856 -9.04 21.00 9.04
N LEU A 857 -9.73 21.63 10.01
CA LEU A 857 -10.95 21.15 10.64
C LEU A 857 -10.80 19.73 11.26
N ILE A 858 -9.66 19.46 11.89
CA ILE A 858 -9.40 18.21 12.60
C ILE A 858 -9.30 18.50 14.10
N THR A 859 -10.09 17.77 14.91
CA THR A 859 -10.08 17.86 16.37
C THR A 859 -9.29 16.69 16.94
N PRO A 860 -8.13 16.90 17.61
CA PRO A 860 -7.41 15.81 18.26
C PRO A 860 -8.04 15.49 19.63
N HIS A 861 -8.20 14.20 19.90
CA HIS A 861 -8.49 13.64 21.23
C HIS A 861 -7.18 13.13 21.82
N ILE A 862 -6.60 13.87 22.74
CA ILE A 862 -5.26 13.62 23.26
C ILE A 862 -5.34 12.92 24.62
N VAL A 863 -4.65 11.78 24.75
CA VAL A 863 -4.49 11.00 25.96
C VAL A 863 -2.99 11.00 26.35
N ASN A 864 -2.72 11.22 27.64
CA ASN A 864 -1.36 11.12 28.17
C ASN A 864 -1.17 9.76 28.83
N GLU A 865 -0.09 9.06 28.47
CA GLU A 865 0.35 7.80 29.02
C GLU A 865 1.77 7.88 29.57
N GLU A 866 2.15 6.92 30.41
CA GLU A 866 3.53 6.77 30.92
C GLU A 866 4.04 5.37 30.55
N VAL A 867 5.25 5.31 30.02
CA VAL A 867 5.96 4.07 29.66
C VAL A 867 7.21 4.00 30.52
N ASP A 868 7.32 3.01 31.38
CA ASP A 868 8.43 2.87 32.34
C ASP A 868 9.50 1.90 31.82
N LEU A 869 10.66 2.45 31.41
CA LEU A 869 11.85 1.74 30.99
C LEU A 869 12.94 1.68 32.07
N THR A 870 12.65 2.09 33.30
CA THR A 870 13.66 2.20 34.38
C THR A 870 14.32 0.85 34.75
N LYS A 871 13.65 -0.27 34.52
CA LYS A 871 14.12 -1.65 34.75
C LYS A 871 14.48 -2.39 33.47
N ASP A 872 14.38 -1.75 32.29
CA ASP A 872 14.64 -2.39 31.01
C ASP A 872 16.14 -2.46 30.72
N THR A 873 16.72 -3.61 31.05
CA THR A 873 18.16 -3.86 30.89
C THR A 873 18.58 -3.97 29.44
N PHE A 874 17.69 -4.40 28.55
CA PHE A 874 17.97 -4.49 27.11
C PHE A 874 18.01 -3.10 26.48
N PHE A 875 17.04 -2.23 26.79
CA PHE A 875 17.06 -0.84 26.36
C PHE A 875 18.35 -0.15 26.79
N MET A 876 18.73 -0.31 28.07
CA MET A 876 19.95 0.27 28.63
C MET A 876 21.22 -0.22 27.91
N LYS A 877 21.30 -1.51 27.57
CA LYS A 877 22.46 -2.10 26.91
C LYS A 877 22.57 -1.74 25.45
N LYS A 878 21.43 -1.73 24.71
CA LYS A 878 21.39 -1.56 23.26
C LYS A 878 21.34 -0.10 22.82
N PHE A 879 20.52 0.70 23.48
CA PHE A 879 20.18 2.05 23.02
C PHE A 879 20.83 3.17 23.85
N ILE A 880 21.56 2.87 24.91
CA ILE A 880 22.21 3.92 25.71
C ILE A 880 23.74 3.85 25.55
N THR A 881 24.36 4.99 25.21
CA THR A 881 25.81 5.14 25.09
C THR A 881 26.49 5.22 26.43
N LYS A 882 27.82 5.04 26.46
CA LYS A 882 28.65 5.33 27.65
C LYS A 882 28.51 6.78 28.15
N SER A 883 28.21 7.72 27.24
CA SER A 883 27.96 9.13 27.58
C SER A 883 26.52 9.42 28.01
N LYS A 884 25.72 8.39 28.31
CA LYS A 884 24.33 8.49 28.82
C LYS A 884 23.34 9.18 27.84
N LYS A 885 23.57 9.05 26.56
CA LYS A 885 22.71 9.54 25.48
C LYS A 885 22.14 8.37 24.70
N ILE A 886 21.05 8.59 23.98
CA ILE A 886 20.50 7.55 23.08
C ILE A 886 21.47 7.33 21.91
N ASN A 887 21.85 6.07 21.70
CA ASN A 887 22.54 5.62 20.48
C ASN A 887 21.49 5.31 19.43
N TYR A 888 21.14 6.32 18.63
CA TYR A 888 20.11 6.20 17.63
C TYR A 888 20.64 5.47 16.38
N LYS A 889 19.96 4.39 16.00
CA LYS A 889 20.28 3.59 14.83
C LYS A 889 19.04 3.45 13.93
N GLY A 890 18.52 4.59 13.46
CA GLY A 890 17.35 4.62 12.58
C GLY A 890 16.12 3.95 13.22
N LYS A 891 15.37 3.18 12.45
CA LYS A 891 14.09 2.58 12.86
C LYS A 891 14.16 1.56 14.01
N GLU A 892 15.36 1.09 14.40
CA GLU A 892 15.50 0.07 15.46
C GLU A 892 14.89 0.48 16.81
N LEU A 893 14.96 1.75 17.17
CA LEU A 893 14.35 2.24 18.42
C LEU A 893 12.82 2.30 18.29
N HIS A 894 12.31 2.73 17.15
CA HIS A 894 10.85 2.67 16.86
C HIS A 894 10.31 1.24 16.98
N ASP A 895 10.94 0.29 16.28
CA ASP A 895 10.56 -1.12 16.30
C ASP A 895 10.61 -1.70 17.72
N TYR A 896 11.63 -1.32 18.48
CA TYR A 896 11.76 -1.74 19.87
C TYR A 896 10.61 -1.24 20.74
N MET A 897 10.25 0.05 20.62
CA MET A 897 9.15 0.64 21.38
C MET A 897 7.81 0.02 20.99
N LEU A 898 7.56 -0.17 19.70
CA LEU A 898 6.34 -0.79 19.21
C LEU A 898 6.20 -2.26 19.63
N LYS A 899 7.30 -3.02 19.65
CA LYS A 899 7.29 -4.44 19.99
C LYS A 899 7.13 -4.70 21.50
N ASN A 900 7.81 -3.92 22.35
CA ASN A 900 7.92 -4.23 23.78
C ASN A 900 7.04 -3.33 24.65
N TYR A 901 6.60 -2.19 24.12
CA TYR A 901 5.80 -1.19 24.83
C TYR A 901 4.61 -0.76 23.95
N ASP A 902 3.96 -1.74 23.31
CA ASP A 902 2.87 -1.52 22.36
C ASP A 902 1.62 -0.96 23.03
N LEU A 903 1.39 0.33 22.83
CA LEU A 903 0.16 0.99 23.26
C LEU A 903 -1.00 0.82 22.25
N LYS A 904 -0.78 0.20 21.07
CA LYS A 904 -1.82 -0.06 20.07
C LYS A 904 -2.87 -1.04 20.56
N THR A 905 -2.49 -2.02 21.37
CA THR A 905 -3.45 -2.95 22.00
C THR A 905 -4.44 -2.20 22.89
N LYS A 906 -3.98 -1.17 23.62
CA LYS A 906 -4.81 -0.32 24.48
C LYS A 906 -5.53 0.79 23.70
N TYR A 907 -4.91 1.31 22.63
CA TYR A 907 -5.38 2.42 21.82
C TYR A 907 -5.28 2.09 20.31
N PRO A 908 -6.11 1.18 19.78
CA PRO A 908 -5.92 0.61 18.42
C PRO A 908 -6.01 1.62 17.29
N ASP A 909 -6.87 2.64 17.41
CA ASP A 909 -7.09 3.67 16.38
C ASP A 909 -6.42 5.01 16.72
N SER A 910 -5.23 4.97 17.35
CA SER A 910 -4.55 6.17 17.81
C SER A 910 -3.18 6.34 17.15
N PHE A 911 -2.76 7.58 16.99
CA PHE A 911 -1.37 7.93 16.68
C PHE A 911 -0.58 7.99 17.99
N ILE A 912 0.56 7.29 18.08
CA ILE A 912 1.34 7.18 19.30
C ILE A 912 2.63 7.99 19.17
N ILE A 913 2.90 8.88 20.14
CA ILE A 913 4.15 9.65 20.20
C ILE A 913 4.87 9.33 21.49
N TYR A 914 6.02 8.66 21.39
CA TYR A 914 6.88 8.39 22.54
C TYR A 914 7.81 9.59 22.79
N ILE A 915 7.79 10.12 24.01
CA ILE A 915 8.49 11.35 24.38
C ILE A 915 9.57 11.04 25.42
N PHE A 916 10.83 11.22 25.03
CA PHE A 916 12.01 10.96 25.87
C PHE A 916 12.60 12.27 26.42
N ASP A 917 13.14 12.26 27.64
CA ASP A 917 14.00 13.32 28.19
C ASP A 917 15.49 12.94 28.07
N LEU A 918 15.88 12.38 26.94
CA LEU A 918 17.25 11.98 26.61
C LEU A 918 17.71 12.62 25.30
N GLU A 919 19.01 12.98 25.25
CA GLU A 919 19.60 13.52 24.02
C GLU A 919 19.97 12.43 23.03
N VAL A 920 19.82 12.75 21.74
CA VAL A 920 20.21 11.88 20.62
C VAL A 920 21.22 12.62 19.74
N PRO A 921 22.49 12.23 19.73
CA PRO A 921 23.50 12.85 18.86
C PRO A 921 23.19 12.54 17.37
N ALA A 922 23.27 13.56 16.52
CA ALA A 922 23.15 13.41 15.08
C ALA A 922 24.51 13.13 14.41
N PRO A 923 24.59 12.31 13.34
CA PRO A 923 25.77 12.18 12.51
C PRO A 923 26.17 13.54 11.92
N GLY A 924 27.44 13.94 12.04
CA GLY A 924 27.88 15.26 11.57
C GLY A 924 27.79 16.41 12.58
N GLY A 925 27.31 16.14 13.80
CA GLY A 925 27.17 17.12 14.89
C GLY A 925 25.75 17.66 15.04
N GLY A 926 25.42 18.13 16.24
CA GLY A 926 24.05 18.53 16.58
C GLY A 926 23.26 17.43 17.29
N LEU A 927 21.96 17.65 17.45
CA LEU A 927 21.06 16.73 18.15
C LEU A 927 19.81 16.46 17.30
N TYR A 928 19.40 15.20 17.22
CA TYR A 928 18.06 14.82 16.78
C TYR A 928 17.04 15.23 17.85
N VAL A 929 15.97 15.87 17.45
CA VAL A 929 14.93 16.35 18.38
C VAL A 929 13.61 15.60 18.23
N GLY A 930 13.40 14.90 17.11
CA GLY A 930 12.26 14.06 16.84
C GLY A 930 12.41 13.34 15.51
N GLU A 931 11.59 12.31 15.30
CA GLU A 931 11.47 11.56 14.04
C GLU A 931 10.14 10.80 13.98
N ALA A 932 9.42 10.89 12.87
CA ALA A 932 8.34 9.98 12.56
C ALA A 932 8.92 8.64 12.07
N TYR A 933 8.20 7.54 12.28
CA TYR A 933 8.63 6.22 11.80
C TYR A 933 8.82 6.19 10.27
N ASP A 934 7.88 6.82 9.57
CA ASP A 934 7.91 7.00 8.12
C ASP A 934 6.92 8.10 7.72
N ILE A 935 6.91 8.49 6.45
CA ILE A 935 5.82 9.28 5.89
C ILE A 935 4.57 8.39 5.83
N ASN A 936 3.41 8.92 6.30
CA ASN A 936 2.14 8.18 6.37
C ASN A 936 2.18 6.98 7.33
N CYS A 937 2.73 7.17 8.53
CA CYS A 937 2.80 6.19 9.63
C CYS A 937 1.83 6.55 10.76
N ASP A 938 1.89 5.84 11.88
CA ASP A 938 1.02 6.04 13.04
C ASP A 938 1.78 6.17 14.37
N ASN A 939 3.06 6.42 14.30
CA ASN A 939 3.89 6.67 15.48
C ASN A 939 5.08 7.59 15.19
N ALA A 940 5.57 8.24 16.25
CA ALA A 940 6.75 9.10 16.22
C ALA A 940 7.52 9.04 17.54
N LEU A 941 8.80 9.37 17.49
CA LEU A 941 9.66 9.59 18.67
C LEU A 941 10.00 11.08 18.78
N VAL A 942 10.04 11.59 20.00
CA VAL A 942 10.43 12.97 20.30
C VAL A 942 11.41 12.95 21.46
N PHE A 943 12.51 13.71 21.35
CA PHE A 943 13.64 13.65 22.27
C PHE A 943 13.82 14.96 23.05
N LYS A 944 14.81 14.96 23.95
CA LYS A 944 15.21 16.13 24.71
C LYS A 944 15.65 17.29 23.79
N ASN A 945 15.52 18.53 24.29
CA ASN A 945 15.83 19.74 23.52
C ASN A 945 14.93 20.01 22.29
N LYS A 946 13.78 19.34 22.23
CA LYS A 946 12.75 19.64 21.22
C LYS A 946 12.30 21.09 21.27
N LYS A 947 12.05 21.70 20.10
CA LYS A 947 11.32 22.97 19.99
C LYS A 947 9.84 22.71 20.21
N ALA A 948 9.08 23.72 20.61
CA ALA A 948 7.65 23.60 20.86
C ALA A 948 6.81 23.20 19.62
N SER A 949 7.36 23.25 18.42
CA SER A 949 6.75 22.78 17.17
C SER A 949 7.17 21.38 16.74
N THR A 950 8.19 20.79 17.35
CA THR A 950 8.78 19.49 16.94
C THR A 950 7.74 18.38 16.98
N LEU A 951 6.99 18.24 18.07
CA LEU A 951 5.97 17.20 18.19
C LEU A 951 4.93 17.28 17.06
N THR A 952 4.43 18.47 16.75
CA THR A 952 3.47 18.67 15.65
C THR A 952 4.12 18.38 14.30
N HIS A 953 5.38 18.73 14.10
CA HIS A 953 6.14 18.50 12.88
C HIS A 953 6.25 16.98 12.60
N GLU A 954 6.74 16.20 13.57
CA GLU A 954 6.87 14.74 13.44
C GLU A 954 5.50 14.06 13.28
N PHE A 955 4.50 14.55 14.00
CA PHE A 955 3.14 14.07 13.84
C PHE A 955 2.60 14.26 12.42
N LEU A 956 2.87 15.42 11.80
CA LEU A 956 2.42 15.71 10.44
C LEU A 956 3.18 14.90 9.37
N HIS A 957 4.44 14.53 9.60
CA HIS A 957 5.12 13.52 8.78
C HIS A 957 4.37 12.19 8.82
N GLY A 958 3.99 11.74 10.01
CA GLY A 958 3.15 10.56 10.16
C GLY A 958 1.81 10.68 9.46
N LEU A 959 1.21 11.85 9.36
CA LEU A 959 0.00 12.07 8.57
C LEU A 959 0.24 12.24 7.05
N GLY A 960 1.46 12.05 6.58
CA GLY A 960 1.78 12.01 5.15
C GLY A 960 2.34 13.29 4.55
N LEU A 961 2.83 14.24 5.37
CA LEU A 961 3.46 15.47 4.86
C LEU A 961 4.98 15.34 4.80
N TYR A 962 5.56 15.67 3.66
CA TYR A 962 6.99 15.92 3.48
C TYR A 962 7.36 17.33 3.98
N HIS A 963 8.65 17.59 4.17
CA HIS A 963 9.09 18.98 4.34
C HIS A 963 8.68 19.84 3.15
N THR A 964 8.50 21.13 3.38
CA THR A 964 8.16 22.05 2.27
C THR A 964 9.28 22.18 1.25
N PHE A 965 10.50 21.79 1.59
CA PHE A 965 11.68 21.84 0.73
C PHE A 965 12.12 20.48 0.17
N ASP A 966 11.35 19.41 0.37
CA ASP A 966 11.62 18.09 -0.20
C ASP A 966 11.04 18.00 -1.62
N ASN A 967 11.84 17.52 -2.58
CA ASN A 967 11.37 17.30 -3.95
C ASN A 967 10.32 16.17 -4.07
N ASP A 968 10.28 15.26 -3.10
CA ASP A 968 9.27 14.19 -3.01
C ASP A 968 7.90 14.72 -2.52
N GLY A 969 7.86 15.95 -2.04
CA GLY A 969 6.63 16.63 -1.66
C GLY A 969 5.80 17.06 -2.86
N LYS A 970 4.51 17.35 -2.63
CA LYS A 970 3.61 17.85 -3.71
C LYS A 970 4.10 19.16 -4.34
N PHE A 971 4.75 20.01 -3.56
CA PHE A 971 5.40 21.25 -3.96
C PHE A 971 6.66 21.44 -3.14
N THR A 972 7.73 21.91 -3.79
CA THR A 972 9.02 22.19 -3.18
C THR A 972 9.23 23.70 -3.10
N PHE A 973 9.54 24.20 -1.91
CA PHE A 973 9.84 25.60 -1.65
C PHE A 973 11.31 25.76 -1.24
N GLU A 974 11.86 26.93 -1.42
CA GLU A 974 13.18 27.26 -0.90
C GLU A 974 13.18 27.17 0.64
N LYS A 975 14.12 26.40 1.21
CA LYS A 975 14.25 26.11 2.65
C LYS A 975 14.34 27.39 3.48
N ASN A 976 13.65 27.41 4.62
CA ASN A 976 13.57 28.54 5.56
C ASN A 976 12.84 29.79 5.03
N LYS A 977 12.08 29.71 3.95
CA LYS A 977 11.38 30.86 3.36
C LYS A 977 9.89 30.89 3.63
N THR A 978 9.29 29.81 4.11
CA THR A 978 7.85 29.75 4.36
C THR A 978 7.51 29.82 5.86
N ASP A 979 6.26 30.21 6.18
CA ASP A 979 5.68 30.15 7.53
C ASP A 979 5.06 28.78 7.85
N ASN A 980 5.27 27.78 6.97
CA ASN A 980 4.67 26.47 7.10
C ASN A 980 5.31 25.64 8.21
N ILE A 981 4.50 24.85 8.94
CA ILE A 981 4.98 24.01 10.04
C ILE A 981 6.00 22.96 9.58
N MET A 982 5.96 22.55 8.30
CA MET A 982 6.86 21.58 7.69
C MET A 982 8.14 22.21 7.12
N ASP A 983 8.35 23.52 7.27
CA ASP A 983 9.61 24.20 6.98
C ASP A 983 10.51 24.24 8.24
N TYR A 984 11.78 24.68 8.08
CA TYR A 984 12.73 24.90 9.17
C TYR A 984 12.90 26.39 9.56
N SER A 985 12.06 27.26 9.01
CA SER A 985 12.01 28.67 9.36
C SER A 985 11.73 28.89 10.85
N THR A 986 12.04 30.10 11.35
CA THR A 986 11.92 30.43 12.78
C THR A 986 10.46 30.56 13.24
N ASN A 987 9.59 31.11 12.39
CA ASN A 987 8.16 31.32 12.65
C ASN A 987 7.33 30.35 11.79
N ARG A 988 6.81 29.30 12.40
CA ARG A 988 6.09 28.21 11.75
C ARG A 988 4.72 28.05 12.40
N TYR A 989 3.68 28.41 11.67
CA TYR A 989 2.30 28.36 12.20
C TYR A 989 1.24 28.02 11.15
N SER A 990 1.56 28.02 9.87
CA SER A 990 0.58 27.70 8.82
C SER A 990 0.65 26.24 8.37
N ILE A 991 -0.48 25.74 7.90
CA ILE A 991 -0.60 24.54 7.06
C ILE A 991 -1.32 24.99 5.79
N PHE A 992 -0.80 24.67 4.62
CA PHE A 992 -1.35 25.06 3.34
C PHE A 992 -2.64 24.30 2.99
N VAL A 993 -3.52 24.88 2.21
CA VAL A 993 -4.81 24.27 1.84
C VAL A 993 -4.66 22.88 1.20
N TRP A 994 -3.69 22.68 0.32
CA TRP A 994 -3.42 21.39 -0.29
C TRP A 994 -2.91 20.35 0.73
N GLN A 995 -2.22 20.77 1.79
CA GLN A 995 -1.82 19.91 2.90
C GLN A 995 -3.03 19.54 3.78
N TRP A 996 -4.03 20.45 3.95
CA TRP A 996 -5.28 20.08 4.64
C TRP A 996 -5.92 18.87 3.99
N TYR A 997 -6.00 18.83 2.66
CA TYR A 997 -6.58 17.70 1.92
C TYR A 997 -5.74 16.42 2.05
N LEU A 998 -4.41 16.52 2.13
CA LEU A 998 -3.54 15.36 2.29
C LEU A 998 -3.70 14.71 3.67
N ILE A 999 -3.53 15.47 4.75
CA ILE A 999 -3.61 14.92 6.11
C ILE A 999 -4.99 14.32 6.41
N ARG A 1000 -6.05 14.87 5.85
CA ARG A 1000 -7.43 14.38 6.05
C ARG A 1000 -7.69 13.01 5.42
N LYS A 1001 -6.82 12.52 4.56
CA LYS A 1001 -6.89 11.18 3.94
C LYS A 1001 -6.26 10.09 4.79
N HIS A 1002 -5.51 10.43 5.84
CA HIS A 1002 -4.83 9.44 6.66
C HIS A 1002 -5.83 8.50 7.36
N LYS A 1003 -5.48 7.19 7.44
CA LYS A 1003 -6.35 6.11 7.96
C LYS A 1003 -6.91 6.35 9.38
N LEU A 1004 -6.18 7.07 10.23
CA LEU A 1004 -6.59 7.39 11.61
C LEU A 1004 -7.51 8.61 11.70
N ILE A 1005 -7.69 9.37 10.62
CA ILE A 1005 -8.58 10.54 10.57
C ILE A 1005 -9.99 10.06 10.25
N LYS A 1006 -10.91 10.26 11.21
CA LYS A 1006 -12.31 9.82 11.09
C LYS A 1006 -13.24 11.05 11.06
N PRO A 1007 -14.45 10.96 10.50
CA PRO A 1007 -15.47 12.00 10.66
C PRO A 1007 -15.77 12.25 12.16
N GLU A 1008 -16.15 13.52 12.50
CA GLU A 1008 -16.50 13.91 13.87
C GLU A 1008 -17.83 13.29 14.35
#